data_b4c00da873d4e22ca920dfa411bc4217
#
_entry.id   b4c00da873d4e22ca920dfa411bc4217
#
_cell.length_a   1.000
_cell.length_b   1.000
_cell.length_c   1.000
_cell.angle_alpha   90.00
_cell.angle_beta   90.00
_cell.angle_gamma   90.00
#
_symmetry.space_group_name_H-M   'P 1'
#
loop_
_entity.id
_entity.type
_entity.pdbx_description
1 polymer ?
#
loop_
_entity_poly.entity_id
_entity_poly.type
_entity_poly.pdbx_seq_one_letter_code
_entity_poly.pdbx_strand_id
1 'polypeptide(L)'
;MPTIVNVTTRALRSGADTVATAAPPGPPPPRHWALDPQLALALPIAFAIALAAVSLLPAVRQHVAQMWSFWGAVAVLVVWAAVLLIAAQRQGRQLGLEIVLRKQHYLQACAQFSVFLYWGWYWREVYDSAHLIAAQILFAYAFDMLLAWSRRETYTLGFGPFPVIFSINLFLWFKPEWFYFQFLMVAVGFLAKELIRWDKDGKRVHMFNPSSFPLGLFSLGLLLTGTTSITWGQEIAHTFELPPHIRLWIFLVGLPGQFLFGVTTMTMSAVVAVFGFGLAYHWIFGTYYFVDAFVPAAVFLGMHLLFTDPSTSPRTELGRILLGVLYGLGVVALFALLGRLGAPTFYDKLLAVPLMNMTIQLIDAAARSRWLHDIDPARLGRALKPRQRNLVYMTIWAVAFVVVSDPASAYRPRRWVPFWQQACVEGQRNGCQVLSQIETLYCTQGSTWACNDLGLLVTSGRATSTMEPREAFERACALQMQAGCTNARLSAASAGPSAASAYRRESPLPADYPILLQEGQGPIEGLPAPELFDRACKQGWADGCSRLAALSFAPKGGTRDVPRAMSALDRACTLKARSACADLGVILQEGDGVAADPEKGRDYLEKACDGGFRPACDRLANPGPSRDPNPPSTR
;
A
#
# COMPACT_ATOMS: atom_id res chain seq x y z
N MET A 1 11.99 40.39 -51.06
CA MET A 1 11.29 41.66 -51.37
C MET A 1 10.06 41.31 -52.19
N PRO A 2 8.84 41.78 -51.90
CA PRO A 2 8.44 43.11 -51.46
C PRO A 2 7.50 43.10 -50.26
N THR A 3 7.57 44.08 -49.48
CA THR A 3 6.83 45.36 -49.32
C THR A 3 5.62 45.27 -48.36
N ILE A 4 5.83 45.93 -47.25
CA ILE A 4 4.92 46.27 -46.15
C ILE A 4 3.89 47.30 -46.63
N VAL A 5 2.61 47.12 -46.28
CA VAL A 5 1.63 48.21 -46.28
C VAL A 5 1.04 48.32 -44.88
N ASN A 6 1.37 49.42 -44.20
CA ASN A 6 0.73 49.91 -43.01
C ASN A 6 -0.60 50.59 -43.37
N VAL A 7 -1.70 50.19 -42.70
CA VAL A 7 -2.93 51.01 -42.68
C VAL A 7 -3.24 51.36 -41.24
N THR A 8 -2.91 52.60 -40.91
CA THR A 8 -3.34 53.28 -39.65
C THR A 8 -4.79 53.78 -39.85
N THR A 9 -5.73 53.27 -39.11
CA THR A 9 -7.03 53.93 -38.88
C THR A 9 -7.10 54.51 -37.47
N ARG A 10 -7.12 55.81 -37.44
CA ARG A 10 -7.34 56.67 -36.29
C ARG A 10 -8.84 56.74 -36.00
N ALA A 11 -9.31 56.30 -34.87
CA ALA A 11 -10.64 56.59 -34.38
C ALA A 11 -10.55 57.30 -33.02
N LEU A 12 -11.36 58.33 -32.94
CA LEU A 12 -11.37 59.41 -31.96
C LEU A 12 -11.83 58.93 -30.55
N ARG A 13 -11.29 59.59 -29.57
CA ARG A 13 -11.53 59.48 -28.13
C ARG A 13 -12.96 59.78 -27.72
N SER A 14 -13.43 59.04 -26.72
CA SER A 14 -14.28 59.54 -25.65
C SER A 14 -13.65 59.11 -24.33
N GLY A 15 -13.41 60.08 -23.46
CA GLY A 15 -12.70 59.88 -22.20
C GLY A 15 -13.60 59.25 -21.13
N ALA A 16 -13.06 58.28 -20.46
CA ALA A 16 -13.37 57.94 -19.07
C ALA A 16 -12.09 57.35 -18.48
N ASP A 17 -11.46 58.10 -17.60
CA ASP A 17 -10.31 57.67 -16.80
C ASP A 17 -10.69 56.53 -15.88
N THR A 18 -10.59 55.31 -16.37
CA THR A 18 -10.52 54.12 -15.48
C THR A 18 -9.04 53.82 -15.23
N VAL A 19 -8.62 54.09 -14.01
CA VAL A 19 -7.33 53.62 -13.47
C VAL A 19 -7.30 52.13 -13.64
N ALA A 20 -6.63 51.65 -14.69
CA ALA A 20 -6.33 50.25 -14.87
C ALA A 20 -5.31 49.87 -13.77
N THR A 21 -5.82 49.26 -12.71
CA THR A 21 -4.96 48.55 -11.75
C THR A 21 -4.18 47.49 -12.54
N ALA A 22 -2.89 47.75 -12.72
CA ALA A 22 -1.97 46.80 -13.35
C ALA A 22 -2.13 45.45 -12.65
N ALA A 23 -2.41 44.41 -13.42
CA ALA A 23 -2.41 43.05 -12.90
C ALA A 23 -1.06 42.80 -12.21
N PRO A 24 -1.03 42.15 -11.04
CA PRO A 24 0.22 41.87 -10.37
C PRO A 24 1.18 41.16 -11.32
N PRO A 25 2.48 41.50 -11.31
CA PRO A 25 3.46 40.89 -12.21
C PRO A 25 3.39 39.38 -12.05
N GLY A 26 3.25 38.67 -13.16
CA GLY A 26 3.29 37.21 -13.20
C GLY A 26 4.62 36.73 -12.60
N PRO A 27 4.69 35.49 -12.12
CA PRO A 27 5.93 34.93 -11.63
C PRO A 27 7.01 35.08 -12.70
N PRO A 28 8.28 35.39 -12.29
CA PRO A 28 9.37 35.53 -13.23
C PRO A 28 9.50 34.26 -14.09
N PRO A 29 9.87 34.39 -15.38
CA PRO A 29 10.05 33.22 -16.25
C PRO A 29 11.07 32.27 -15.62
N PRO A 30 10.89 30.95 -15.78
CA PRO A 30 11.85 29.97 -15.25
C PRO A 30 13.24 30.24 -15.86
N ARG A 31 14.27 30.08 -15.04
CA ARG A 31 15.65 30.20 -15.51
C ARG A 31 15.92 29.08 -16.50
N HIS A 32 16.23 29.43 -17.73
CA HIS A 32 16.60 28.52 -18.81
C HIS A 32 18.11 28.58 -19.00
N TRP A 33 18.79 27.42 -18.96
CA TRP A 33 20.20 27.27 -19.26
C TRP A 33 20.35 26.43 -20.52
N ALA A 34 20.97 26.98 -21.53
CA ALA A 34 21.46 26.23 -22.69
C ALA A 34 22.85 25.70 -22.35
N LEU A 35 23.00 24.42 -22.18
CA LEU A 35 24.22 23.77 -21.74
C LEU A 35 24.90 23.05 -22.91
N ASP A 36 26.23 23.03 -22.87
CA ASP A 36 26.99 22.11 -23.71
C ASP A 36 26.58 20.67 -23.41
N PRO A 37 26.46 19.78 -24.44
CA PRO A 37 26.03 18.41 -24.22
C PRO A 37 26.85 17.63 -23.20
N GLN A 38 28.16 17.89 -23.07
CA GLN A 38 29.00 17.22 -22.08
C GLN A 38 28.58 17.64 -20.66
N LEU A 39 28.37 18.94 -20.44
CA LEU A 39 27.95 19.47 -19.14
C LEU A 39 26.54 19.03 -18.78
N ALA A 40 25.62 19.07 -19.74
CA ALA A 40 24.25 18.63 -19.50
C ALA A 40 24.17 17.13 -19.12
N LEU A 41 24.87 16.28 -19.87
CA LEU A 41 24.87 14.83 -19.64
C LEU A 41 25.69 14.39 -18.43
N ALA A 42 26.52 15.28 -17.84
CA ALA A 42 27.16 15.01 -16.56
C ALA A 42 26.14 14.74 -15.44
N LEU A 43 24.95 15.35 -15.51
CA LEU A 43 23.92 15.19 -14.47
C LEU A 43 23.29 13.76 -14.49
N PRO A 44 22.74 13.21 -15.58
CA PRO A 44 22.26 11.83 -15.60
C PRO A 44 23.38 10.81 -15.36
N ILE A 45 24.63 11.09 -15.75
CA ILE A 45 25.78 10.25 -15.41
C ILE A 45 26.04 10.28 -13.91
N ALA A 46 25.96 11.44 -13.25
CA ALA A 46 26.09 11.52 -11.80
C ALA A 46 25.01 10.70 -11.08
N PHE A 47 23.76 10.73 -11.55
CA PHE A 47 22.71 9.85 -11.02
C PHE A 47 22.99 8.37 -11.29
N ALA A 48 23.54 8.01 -12.45
CA ALA A 48 23.94 6.63 -12.74
C ALA A 48 25.08 6.15 -11.82
N ILE A 49 26.05 7.02 -11.53
CA ILE A 49 27.14 6.74 -10.57
C ILE A 49 26.56 6.56 -9.16
N ALA A 50 25.65 7.45 -8.73
CA ALA A 50 24.98 7.32 -7.44
C ALA A 50 24.17 6.01 -7.35
N LEU A 51 23.49 5.62 -8.44
CA LEU A 51 22.79 4.33 -8.55
C LEU A 51 23.76 3.15 -8.42
N ALA A 52 24.92 3.20 -9.07
CA ALA A 52 25.98 2.22 -8.91
C ALA A 52 26.50 2.16 -7.47
N ALA A 53 26.65 3.31 -6.80
CA ALA A 53 27.07 3.35 -5.40
C ALA A 53 26.05 2.69 -4.46
N VAL A 54 24.74 2.87 -4.70
CA VAL A 54 23.70 2.17 -3.93
C VAL A 54 23.80 0.65 -4.08
N SER A 55 24.21 0.13 -5.26
CA SER A 55 24.41 -1.31 -5.46
C SER A 55 25.49 -1.93 -4.58
N LEU A 56 26.38 -1.11 -4.02
CA LEU A 56 27.45 -1.55 -3.14
C LEU A 56 27.02 -1.71 -1.68
N LEU A 57 25.81 -1.25 -1.32
CA LEU A 57 25.27 -1.41 0.03
C LEU A 57 25.15 -2.90 0.38
N PRO A 58 25.45 -3.30 1.63
CA PRO A 58 25.34 -4.70 2.06
C PRO A 58 23.95 -5.30 1.78
N ALA A 59 22.89 -4.52 1.99
CA ALA A 59 21.51 -4.95 1.76
C ALA A 59 21.24 -5.33 0.29
N VAL A 60 21.87 -4.67 -0.67
CA VAL A 60 21.75 -5.00 -2.11
C VAL A 60 22.67 -6.15 -2.48
N ARG A 61 23.89 -6.15 -1.97
CA ARG A 61 24.91 -7.19 -2.30
C ARG A 61 24.55 -8.59 -1.81
N GLN A 62 23.74 -8.69 -0.77
CA GLN A 62 23.22 -9.98 -0.29
C GLN A 62 22.40 -10.72 -1.36
N HIS A 63 21.80 -9.98 -2.29
CA HIS A 63 20.97 -10.51 -3.37
C HIS A 63 21.66 -10.28 -4.73
N VAL A 64 22.35 -11.30 -5.23
CA VAL A 64 23.14 -11.21 -6.46
C VAL A 64 22.30 -10.75 -7.66
N ALA A 65 21.09 -11.27 -7.83
CA ALA A 65 20.19 -10.87 -8.91
C ALA A 65 19.77 -9.39 -8.81
N GLN A 66 19.53 -8.91 -7.60
CA GLN A 66 19.22 -7.49 -7.35
C GLN A 66 20.41 -6.60 -7.70
N MET A 67 21.60 -6.97 -7.27
CA MET A 67 22.84 -6.25 -7.62
C MET A 67 23.02 -6.16 -9.15
N TRP A 68 22.83 -7.26 -9.89
CA TRP A 68 22.90 -7.25 -11.36
C TRP A 68 21.81 -6.38 -11.99
N SER A 69 20.64 -6.27 -11.37
CA SER A 69 19.57 -5.36 -11.83
C SER A 69 20.03 -3.89 -11.81
N PHE A 70 20.77 -3.49 -10.78
CA PHE A 70 21.36 -2.16 -10.70
C PHE A 70 22.42 -1.94 -11.79
N TRP A 71 23.35 -2.88 -11.96
CA TRP A 71 24.38 -2.75 -12.99
C TRP A 71 23.82 -2.75 -14.40
N GLY A 72 22.76 -3.53 -14.65
CA GLY A 72 22.02 -3.49 -15.92
C GLY A 72 21.38 -2.13 -16.16
N ALA A 73 20.73 -1.56 -15.15
CA ALA A 73 20.14 -0.22 -15.24
C ALA A 73 21.20 0.85 -15.49
N VAL A 74 22.32 0.82 -14.75
CA VAL A 74 23.46 1.73 -14.93
C VAL A 74 24.04 1.62 -16.35
N ALA A 75 24.27 0.39 -16.85
CA ALA A 75 24.80 0.17 -18.20
C ALA A 75 23.91 0.77 -19.26
N VAL A 76 22.58 0.57 -19.18
CA VAL A 76 21.62 1.15 -20.11
C VAL A 76 21.68 2.68 -20.09
N LEU A 77 21.68 3.31 -18.91
CA LEU A 77 21.73 4.76 -18.78
C LEU A 77 23.03 5.34 -19.32
N VAL A 78 24.17 4.73 -19.05
CA VAL A 78 25.50 5.18 -19.51
C VAL A 78 25.63 5.04 -21.03
N VAL A 79 25.22 3.90 -21.59
CA VAL A 79 25.24 3.68 -23.05
C VAL A 79 24.32 4.69 -23.73
N TRP A 80 23.12 4.92 -23.20
CA TRP A 80 22.19 5.91 -23.77
C TRP A 80 22.76 7.34 -23.70
N ALA A 81 23.34 7.73 -22.56
CA ALA A 81 24.01 9.03 -22.43
C ALA A 81 25.15 9.19 -23.43
N ALA A 82 25.98 8.16 -23.64
CA ALA A 82 27.06 8.19 -24.63
C ALA A 82 26.54 8.34 -26.07
N VAL A 83 25.51 7.58 -26.45
CA VAL A 83 24.86 7.70 -27.77
C VAL A 83 24.27 9.08 -27.97
N LEU A 84 23.59 9.63 -26.96
CA LEU A 84 23.00 10.96 -27.00
C LEU A 84 24.08 12.05 -27.10
N LEU A 85 25.21 11.91 -26.38
CA LEU A 85 26.34 12.81 -26.46
C LEU A 85 26.91 12.88 -27.88
N ILE A 86 27.18 11.72 -28.47
CA ILE A 86 27.71 11.64 -29.85
C ILE A 86 26.72 12.27 -30.84
N ALA A 87 25.42 11.96 -30.69
CA ALA A 87 24.40 12.51 -31.57
C ALA A 87 24.26 14.02 -31.41
N ALA A 88 24.26 14.56 -30.19
CA ALA A 88 24.16 15.99 -29.92
C ALA A 88 25.37 16.76 -30.43
N GLN A 89 26.59 16.23 -30.23
CA GLN A 89 27.83 16.84 -30.75
C GLN A 89 27.85 16.88 -32.28
N ARG A 90 27.47 15.77 -32.97
CA ARG A 90 27.41 15.73 -34.41
C ARG A 90 26.40 16.71 -35.03
N GLN A 91 25.34 17.00 -34.29
CA GLN A 91 24.28 17.91 -34.71
C GLN A 91 24.50 19.37 -34.25
N GLY A 92 25.52 19.64 -33.46
CA GLY A 92 25.75 20.97 -32.87
C GLY A 92 24.62 21.40 -31.91
N ARG A 93 23.89 20.45 -31.30
CA ARG A 93 22.75 20.73 -30.41
C ARG A 93 23.23 21.14 -29.03
N GLN A 94 22.61 22.17 -28.48
CA GLN A 94 22.68 22.48 -27.05
C GLN A 94 21.52 21.77 -26.32
N LEU A 95 21.75 21.36 -25.08
CA LEU A 95 20.75 20.72 -24.24
C LEU A 95 20.28 21.73 -23.18
N GLY A 96 19.00 22.08 -23.24
CA GLY A 96 18.39 23.02 -22.33
C GLY A 96 18.04 22.37 -20.99
N LEU A 97 18.25 23.10 -19.89
CA LEU A 97 17.81 22.75 -18.55
C LEU A 97 16.98 23.88 -17.95
N GLU A 98 15.80 23.57 -17.48
CA GLU A 98 14.95 24.48 -16.71
C GLU A 98 14.70 23.92 -15.33
N ILE A 99 14.70 24.76 -14.29
CA ILE A 99 14.31 24.36 -12.93
C ILE A 99 12.93 24.93 -12.62
N VAL A 100 11.96 24.04 -12.40
CA VAL A 100 10.59 24.42 -12.08
C VAL A 100 10.07 23.63 -10.89
N LEU A 101 10.01 24.28 -9.74
CA LEU A 101 9.49 23.70 -8.50
C LEU A 101 7.97 23.91 -8.43
N ARG A 102 7.20 22.94 -8.91
CA ARG A 102 5.72 22.99 -8.85
C ARG A 102 5.22 22.59 -7.48
N LYS A 103 4.45 23.48 -6.84
CA LYS A 103 3.90 23.26 -5.48
C LYS A 103 3.18 21.93 -5.33
N GLN A 104 2.41 21.54 -6.33
CA GLN A 104 1.64 20.30 -6.33
C GLN A 104 2.53 19.06 -6.26
N HIS A 105 3.69 19.04 -6.93
CA HIS A 105 4.56 17.85 -6.96
C HIS A 105 5.25 17.63 -5.62
N TYR A 106 5.80 18.68 -4.99
CA TYR A 106 6.46 18.46 -3.71
C TYR A 106 5.46 18.23 -2.57
N LEU A 107 4.28 18.86 -2.58
CA LEU A 107 3.25 18.58 -1.58
C LEU A 107 2.73 17.14 -1.70
N GLN A 108 2.51 16.66 -2.93
CA GLN A 108 2.15 15.27 -3.16
C GLN A 108 3.26 14.30 -2.71
N ALA A 109 4.52 14.62 -3.03
CA ALA A 109 5.66 13.83 -2.58
C ALA A 109 5.76 13.78 -1.05
N CYS A 110 5.59 14.93 -0.36
CA CYS A 110 5.58 15.00 1.10
C CYS A 110 4.42 14.20 1.70
N ALA A 111 3.22 14.28 1.10
CA ALA A 111 2.06 13.52 1.54
C ALA A 111 2.32 12.00 1.44
N GLN A 112 2.81 11.52 0.29
CA GLN A 112 3.15 10.12 0.08
C GLN A 112 4.30 9.66 0.98
N PHE A 113 5.33 10.48 1.15
CA PHE A 113 6.45 10.18 2.07
C PHE A 113 5.97 10.04 3.52
N SER A 114 5.05 10.88 3.97
CA SER A 114 4.48 10.75 5.31
C SER A 114 3.67 9.45 5.49
N VAL A 115 3.03 8.95 4.42
CA VAL A 115 2.39 7.63 4.43
C VAL A 115 3.43 6.53 4.61
N PHE A 116 4.57 6.58 3.88
CA PHE A 116 5.67 5.63 4.09
C PHE A 116 6.22 5.66 5.51
N LEU A 117 6.39 6.86 6.10
CA LEU A 117 6.87 6.99 7.48
C LEU A 117 5.89 6.35 8.47
N TYR A 118 4.60 6.63 8.32
CA TYR A 118 3.58 6.09 9.21
C TYR A 118 3.39 4.58 9.03
N TRP A 119 3.35 4.10 7.80
CA TRP A 119 3.24 2.68 7.48
C TRP A 119 4.49 1.91 7.92
N GLY A 120 5.70 2.42 7.63
CA GLY A 120 6.97 1.80 7.99
C GLY A 120 7.21 1.67 9.50
N TRP A 121 6.55 2.50 10.31
CA TRP A 121 6.56 2.33 11.77
C TRP A 121 5.91 1.01 12.19
N TYR A 122 4.91 0.55 11.44
CA TYR A 122 4.20 -0.69 11.72
C TYR A 122 4.73 -1.88 10.91
N TRP A 123 5.28 -1.64 9.73
CA TRP A 123 5.90 -2.65 8.89
C TRP A 123 7.31 -2.21 8.48
N ARG A 124 8.30 -2.75 9.18
CA ARG A 124 9.70 -2.32 9.08
C ARG A 124 10.32 -2.50 7.70
N GLU A 125 9.83 -3.45 6.92
CA GLU A 125 10.29 -3.69 5.54
C GLU A 125 10.26 -2.42 4.67
N VAL A 126 9.35 -1.50 4.97
CA VAL A 126 9.28 -0.18 4.30
C VAL A 126 10.56 0.63 4.53
N TYR A 127 11.09 0.62 5.76
CA TYR A 127 12.32 1.35 6.09
C TYR A 127 13.54 0.61 5.58
N ASP A 128 13.53 -0.71 5.69
CA ASP A 128 14.61 -1.55 5.20
C ASP A 128 14.75 -1.46 3.67
N SER A 129 13.64 -1.21 2.96
CA SER A 129 13.61 -1.00 1.51
C SER A 129 13.78 0.47 1.06
N ALA A 130 13.98 1.43 1.98
CA ALA A 130 14.09 2.85 1.64
C ALA A 130 15.20 3.15 0.62
N HIS A 131 16.32 2.43 0.69
CA HIS A 131 17.44 2.54 -0.26
C HIS A 131 17.04 2.11 -1.68
N LEU A 132 16.10 1.17 -1.84
CA LEU A 132 15.58 0.73 -3.13
C LEU A 132 14.64 1.79 -3.74
N ILE A 133 13.86 2.47 -2.91
CA ILE A 133 13.02 3.60 -3.36
C ILE A 133 13.92 4.77 -3.81
N ALA A 134 14.97 5.08 -3.05
CA ALA A 134 15.96 6.09 -3.42
C ALA A 134 16.64 5.74 -4.76
N ALA A 135 17.03 4.48 -4.97
CA ALA A 135 17.60 4.00 -6.23
C ALA A 135 16.65 4.21 -7.41
N GLN A 136 15.37 3.92 -7.24
CA GLN A 136 14.35 4.17 -8.28
C GLN A 136 14.20 5.66 -8.60
N ILE A 137 14.32 6.55 -7.61
CA ILE A 137 14.30 8.00 -7.83
C ILE A 137 15.52 8.44 -8.66
N LEU A 138 16.72 7.95 -8.33
CA LEU A 138 17.95 8.23 -9.08
C LEU A 138 17.82 7.75 -10.54
N PHE A 139 17.35 6.51 -10.72
CA PHE A 139 17.07 5.95 -12.05
C PHE A 139 16.05 6.79 -12.81
N ALA A 140 14.94 7.17 -12.17
CA ALA A 140 13.87 7.94 -12.78
C ALA A 140 14.35 9.32 -13.28
N TYR A 141 15.18 10.02 -12.50
CA TYR A 141 15.76 11.29 -12.94
C TYR A 141 16.68 11.11 -14.14
N ALA A 142 17.61 10.15 -14.08
CA ALA A 142 18.51 9.89 -15.19
C ALA A 142 17.73 9.50 -16.45
N PHE A 143 16.77 8.60 -16.32
CA PHE A 143 15.95 8.10 -17.44
C PHE A 143 15.07 9.21 -18.05
N ASP A 144 14.34 10.00 -17.23
CA ASP A 144 13.45 11.08 -17.69
C ASP A 144 14.26 12.20 -18.39
N MET A 145 15.47 12.52 -17.91
CA MET A 145 16.38 13.45 -18.57
C MET A 145 16.84 12.96 -19.93
N LEU A 146 17.35 11.74 -20.01
CA LEU A 146 17.81 11.15 -21.25
C LEU A 146 16.68 11.01 -22.27
N LEU A 147 15.49 10.60 -21.81
CA LEU A 147 14.30 10.51 -22.66
C LEU A 147 13.88 11.89 -23.19
N ALA A 148 13.85 12.90 -22.33
CA ALA A 148 13.48 14.26 -22.72
C ALA A 148 14.45 14.83 -23.74
N TRP A 149 15.76 14.77 -23.51
CA TRP A 149 16.75 15.29 -24.43
C TRP A 149 16.90 14.48 -25.74
N SER A 150 16.48 13.22 -25.73
CA SER A 150 16.37 12.44 -26.97
C SER A 150 15.22 12.91 -27.86
N ARG A 151 14.22 13.60 -27.32
CA ARG A 151 13.01 14.00 -28.05
C ARG A 151 12.80 15.50 -28.19
N ARG A 152 13.37 16.27 -27.30
CA ARG A 152 13.27 17.73 -27.21
C ARG A 152 14.61 18.32 -26.79
N GLU A 153 14.71 19.62 -26.92
CA GLU A 153 15.94 20.32 -26.57
C GLU A 153 16.04 20.62 -25.07
N THR A 154 14.92 20.70 -24.36
CA THR A 154 14.86 21.15 -22.97
C THR A 154 14.28 20.09 -22.05
N TYR A 155 14.93 19.89 -20.90
CA TYR A 155 14.42 19.13 -19.76
C TYR A 155 14.02 20.08 -18.63
N THR A 156 12.88 19.81 -17.99
CA THR A 156 12.40 20.55 -16.83
C THR A 156 12.69 19.78 -15.56
N LEU A 157 13.72 20.17 -14.83
CA LEU A 157 14.09 19.58 -13.54
C LEU A 157 13.13 20.07 -12.44
N GLY A 158 12.58 19.14 -11.67
CA GLY A 158 11.69 19.42 -10.56
C GLY A 158 11.31 18.15 -9.79
N PHE A 159 10.33 18.23 -8.90
CA PHE A 159 9.88 17.11 -8.07
C PHE A 159 8.98 16.10 -8.79
N GLY A 160 8.83 16.18 -10.13
CA GLY A 160 7.93 15.31 -10.88
C GLY A 160 8.15 13.80 -10.72
N PRO A 161 9.39 13.29 -10.68
CA PRO A 161 9.67 11.88 -10.48
C PRO A 161 9.23 11.33 -9.10
N PHE A 162 9.31 12.12 -8.01
CA PHE A 162 8.97 11.65 -6.67
C PHE A 162 7.54 11.10 -6.55
N PRO A 163 6.48 11.84 -6.91
CA PRO A 163 5.12 11.30 -6.83
C PRO A 163 4.91 10.03 -7.66
N VAL A 164 5.59 9.91 -8.79
CA VAL A 164 5.49 8.71 -9.65
C VAL A 164 6.08 7.51 -8.94
N ILE A 165 7.33 7.64 -8.44
CA ILE A 165 8.03 6.55 -7.76
C ILE A 165 7.33 6.18 -6.45
N PHE A 166 6.92 7.16 -5.66
CA PHE A 166 6.19 6.91 -4.43
C PHE A 166 4.85 6.22 -4.70
N SER A 167 4.08 6.67 -5.70
CA SER A 167 2.83 5.98 -6.07
C SER A 167 3.06 4.54 -6.48
N ILE A 168 4.10 4.24 -7.26
CA ILE A 168 4.43 2.86 -7.64
C ILE A 168 4.72 2.02 -6.40
N ASN A 169 5.58 2.53 -5.51
CA ASN A 169 6.03 1.79 -4.34
C ASN A 169 4.99 1.70 -3.19
N LEU A 170 3.92 2.48 -3.23
CA LEU A 170 2.78 2.30 -2.34
C LEU A 170 1.90 1.09 -2.72
N PHE A 171 2.14 0.44 -3.88
CA PHE A 171 1.28 -0.64 -4.36
C PHE A 171 2.02 -1.89 -4.80
N LEU A 172 3.23 -1.79 -5.39
CA LEU A 172 3.86 -2.96 -5.99
C LEU A 172 5.39 -2.89 -5.88
N TRP A 173 5.97 -3.93 -5.29
CA TRP A 173 7.41 -4.16 -5.25
C TRP A 173 7.72 -5.53 -5.82
N PHE A 174 8.75 -5.61 -6.65
CA PHE A 174 9.31 -6.88 -7.08
C PHE A 174 10.28 -7.42 -6.04
N LYS A 175 10.29 -8.74 -5.84
CA LYS A 175 11.24 -9.44 -4.97
C LYS A 175 12.67 -9.27 -5.49
N PRO A 176 13.71 -9.43 -4.66
CA PRO A 176 15.09 -9.18 -5.03
C PRO A 176 15.54 -9.89 -6.30
N GLU A 177 15.08 -11.12 -6.54
CA GLU A 177 15.44 -11.93 -7.71
C GLU A 177 14.88 -11.36 -9.02
N TRP A 178 13.82 -10.55 -8.93
CA TRP A 178 13.09 -9.97 -10.06
C TRP A 178 13.15 -8.44 -10.10
N PHE A 179 14.06 -7.84 -9.33
CA PHE A 179 14.10 -6.39 -9.11
C PHE A 179 14.35 -5.57 -10.39
N TYR A 180 14.91 -6.15 -11.44
CA TYR A 180 15.04 -5.49 -12.74
C TYR A 180 13.68 -5.06 -13.34
N PHE A 181 12.58 -5.77 -13.01
CA PHE A 181 11.24 -5.36 -13.40
C PHE A 181 10.80 -4.06 -12.70
N GLN A 182 11.35 -3.76 -11.53
CA GLN A 182 11.06 -2.49 -10.86
C GLN A 182 11.59 -1.30 -11.67
N PHE A 183 12.82 -1.36 -12.16
CA PHE A 183 13.36 -0.34 -13.05
C PHE A 183 12.63 -0.29 -14.39
N LEU A 184 12.28 -1.45 -14.95
CA LEU A 184 11.52 -1.51 -16.20
C LEU A 184 10.12 -0.90 -16.04
N MET A 185 9.44 -1.15 -14.92
CA MET A 185 8.13 -0.56 -14.60
C MET A 185 8.22 0.98 -14.52
N VAL A 186 9.27 1.50 -13.88
CA VAL A 186 9.54 2.94 -13.84
C VAL A 186 9.78 3.49 -15.25
N ALA A 187 10.62 2.84 -16.06
CA ALA A 187 10.90 3.24 -17.44
C ALA A 187 9.62 3.28 -18.28
N VAL A 188 8.78 2.25 -18.18
CA VAL A 188 7.48 2.19 -18.90
C VAL A 188 6.57 3.35 -18.50
N GLY A 189 6.55 3.75 -17.23
CA GLY A 189 5.77 4.89 -16.75
C GLY A 189 6.18 6.21 -17.41
N PHE A 190 7.48 6.49 -17.48
CA PHE A 190 8.01 7.70 -18.14
C PHE A 190 7.88 7.64 -19.66
N LEU A 191 8.09 6.48 -20.27
CA LEU A 191 7.84 6.28 -21.70
C LEU A 191 6.38 6.54 -22.07
N ALA A 192 5.43 5.97 -21.31
CA ALA A 192 4.01 6.17 -21.56
C ALA A 192 3.61 7.65 -21.43
N LYS A 193 4.12 8.35 -20.41
CA LYS A 193 3.92 9.79 -20.20
C LYS A 193 4.39 10.62 -21.39
N GLU A 194 5.50 10.23 -22.02
CA GLU A 194 6.09 10.98 -23.14
C GLU A 194 5.49 10.59 -24.48
N LEU A 195 5.19 9.31 -24.69
CA LEU A 195 4.79 8.77 -26.00
C LEU A 195 3.28 8.69 -26.19
N ILE A 196 2.52 8.33 -25.13
CA ILE A 196 1.07 8.10 -25.21
C ILE A 196 0.36 9.37 -24.78
N ARG A 197 0.11 10.25 -25.75
CA ARG A 197 -0.53 11.55 -25.55
C ARG A 197 -1.72 11.73 -26.47
N TRP A 198 -2.71 12.45 -26.00
CA TRP A 198 -3.88 12.86 -26.77
C TRP A 198 -4.16 14.36 -26.62
N ASP A 199 -4.97 14.89 -27.52
CA ASP A 199 -5.44 16.26 -27.42
C ASP A 199 -6.67 16.32 -26.52
N LYS A 200 -6.61 17.23 -25.52
CA LYS A 200 -7.68 17.46 -24.57
C LYS A 200 -7.90 18.97 -24.43
N ASP A 201 -9.00 19.46 -24.98
CA ASP A 201 -9.34 20.90 -25.04
C ASP A 201 -8.19 21.76 -25.60
N GLY A 202 -7.61 21.35 -26.73
CA GLY A 202 -6.53 22.07 -27.41
C GLY A 202 -5.15 21.97 -26.73
N LYS A 203 -5.02 21.13 -25.72
CA LYS A 203 -3.73 20.87 -25.04
C LYS A 203 -3.34 19.41 -25.17
N ARG A 204 -2.11 19.16 -25.60
CA ARG A 204 -1.54 17.84 -25.67
C ARG A 204 -1.07 17.38 -24.30
N VAL A 205 -1.79 16.42 -23.70
CA VAL A 205 -1.53 15.86 -22.36
C VAL A 205 -1.31 14.35 -22.46
N HIS A 206 -0.64 13.76 -21.45
CA HIS A 206 -0.52 12.31 -21.38
C HIS A 206 -1.92 11.68 -21.14
N MET A 207 -2.15 10.55 -21.79
CA MET A 207 -3.43 9.82 -21.71
C MET A 207 -3.55 9.06 -20.39
N PHE A 208 -2.46 8.45 -19.95
CA PHE A 208 -2.42 7.63 -18.75
C PHE A 208 -1.65 8.33 -17.62
N ASN A 209 -2.09 8.12 -16.40
CA ASN A 209 -1.31 8.48 -15.23
C ASN A 209 0.03 7.70 -15.23
N PRO A 210 1.19 8.38 -15.08
CA PRO A 210 2.51 7.77 -15.27
C PRO A 210 2.88 6.72 -14.22
N SER A 211 2.21 6.68 -13.07
CA SER A 211 2.38 5.62 -12.08
C SER A 211 1.37 4.49 -12.24
N SER A 212 0.10 4.82 -12.54
CA SER A 212 -0.95 3.80 -12.62
C SER A 212 -0.86 2.94 -13.88
N PHE A 213 -0.38 3.50 -15.00
CA PHE A 213 -0.26 2.75 -16.25
C PHE A 213 0.71 1.57 -16.12
N PRO A 214 1.98 1.76 -15.67
CA PRO A 214 2.88 0.64 -15.48
C PRO A 214 2.38 -0.33 -14.40
N LEU A 215 1.79 0.17 -13.30
CA LEU A 215 1.17 -0.69 -12.29
C LEU A 215 0.10 -1.61 -12.89
N GLY A 216 -0.81 -1.06 -13.70
CA GLY A 216 -1.85 -1.86 -14.36
C GLY A 216 -1.29 -2.83 -15.41
N LEU A 217 -0.32 -2.39 -16.23
CA LEU A 217 0.30 -3.22 -17.27
C LEU A 217 1.05 -4.41 -16.66
N PHE A 218 1.88 -4.18 -15.64
CA PHE A 218 2.62 -5.24 -14.95
C PHE A 218 1.67 -6.14 -14.17
N SER A 219 0.64 -5.59 -13.51
CA SER A 219 -0.39 -6.38 -12.86
C SER A 219 -1.09 -7.33 -13.83
N LEU A 220 -1.45 -6.85 -15.00
CA LEU A 220 -2.05 -7.69 -16.05
C LEU A 220 -1.08 -8.79 -16.50
N GLY A 221 0.18 -8.45 -16.72
CA GLY A 221 1.22 -9.43 -17.07
C GLY A 221 1.38 -10.51 -16.00
N LEU A 222 1.49 -10.14 -14.73
CA LEU A 222 1.60 -11.06 -13.59
C LEU A 222 0.39 -12.00 -13.46
N LEU A 223 -0.82 -11.45 -13.68
CA LEU A 223 -2.05 -12.25 -13.65
C LEU A 223 -2.14 -13.24 -14.81
N LEU A 224 -1.81 -12.80 -16.04
CA LEU A 224 -1.85 -13.65 -17.23
C LEU A 224 -0.80 -14.77 -17.20
N THR A 225 0.34 -14.52 -16.59
CA THR A 225 1.42 -15.50 -16.44
C THR A 225 1.32 -16.36 -15.18
N GLY A 226 0.42 -16.03 -14.25
CA GLY A 226 0.30 -16.71 -12.97
C GLY A 226 1.50 -16.48 -12.03
N THR A 227 2.31 -15.44 -12.27
CA THR A 227 3.56 -15.18 -11.55
C THR A 227 3.44 -14.09 -10.47
N THR A 228 2.26 -13.91 -9.90
CA THR A 228 2.00 -12.87 -8.89
C THR A 228 2.89 -13.00 -7.64
N SER A 229 3.37 -14.20 -7.35
CA SER A 229 4.25 -14.52 -6.21
C SER A 229 5.65 -13.88 -6.29
N ILE A 230 6.06 -13.35 -7.46
CA ILE A 230 7.36 -12.66 -7.60
C ILE A 230 7.33 -11.21 -7.10
N THR A 231 6.20 -10.76 -6.58
CA THR A 231 5.99 -9.41 -6.04
C THR A 231 5.50 -9.44 -4.59
N TRP A 232 5.60 -8.30 -3.91
CA TRP A 232 5.09 -8.06 -2.56
C TRP A 232 3.70 -7.38 -2.56
N GLY A 233 2.95 -7.43 -3.66
CA GLY A 233 1.73 -6.65 -3.81
C GLY A 233 0.66 -7.01 -2.79
N GLN A 234 0.46 -8.29 -2.50
CA GLN A 234 -0.54 -8.74 -1.55
C GLN A 234 -0.17 -8.32 -0.12
N GLU A 235 1.11 -8.50 0.28
CA GLU A 235 1.63 -8.09 1.58
C GLU A 235 1.48 -6.59 1.80
N ILE A 236 1.79 -5.80 0.76
CA ILE A 236 1.59 -4.35 0.80
C ILE A 236 0.13 -4.02 1.13
N ALA A 237 -0.84 -4.65 0.45
CA ALA A 237 -2.25 -4.41 0.70
C ALA A 237 -2.67 -4.74 2.14
N HIS A 238 -2.20 -5.86 2.67
CA HIS A 238 -2.53 -6.31 4.01
C HIS A 238 -1.87 -5.45 5.09
N THR A 239 -0.59 -5.13 4.91
CA THR A 239 0.15 -4.34 5.89
C THR A 239 -0.31 -2.88 5.97
N PHE A 240 -1.02 -2.38 4.96
CA PHE A 240 -1.68 -1.08 5.04
C PHE A 240 -2.81 -1.01 6.08
N GLU A 241 -3.36 -2.15 6.51
CA GLU A 241 -4.34 -2.18 7.60
C GLU A 241 -3.68 -2.18 9.02
N LEU A 242 -2.35 -2.31 9.11
CA LEU A 242 -1.63 -2.34 10.40
C LEU A 242 -1.66 -1.00 11.16
N PRO A 243 -1.42 0.17 10.53
CA PRO A 243 -1.49 1.44 11.24
C PRO A 243 -2.93 1.76 11.65
N PRO A 244 -3.21 2.03 12.94
CA PRO A 244 -4.56 2.10 13.49
C PRO A 244 -5.47 3.17 12.86
N HIS A 245 -4.92 4.24 12.34
CA HIS A 245 -5.68 5.35 11.73
C HIS A 245 -5.21 5.66 10.31
N ILE A 246 -4.79 4.64 9.56
CA ILE A 246 -4.21 4.84 8.23
C ILE A 246 -5.18 5.56 7.26
N ARG A 247 -6.49 5.26 7.33
CA ARG A 247 -7.50 5.92 6.49
C ARG A 247 -7.61 7.41 6.82
N LEU A 248 -7.60 7.76 8.12
CA LEU A 248 -7.59 9.17 8.56
C LEU A 248 -6.31 9.87 8.11
N TRP A 249 -5.15 9.19 8.23
CA TRP A 249 -3.88 9.75 7.79
C TRP A 249 -3.88 10.02 6.28
N ILE A 250 -4.27 9.03 5.47
CA ILE A 250 -4.40 9.18 4.01
C ILE A 250 -5.37 10.30 3.65
N PHE A 251 -6.52 10.40 4.34
CA PHE A 251 -7.48 11.47 4.14
C PHE A 251 -6.84 12.84 4.38
N LEU A 252 -6.23 13.05 5.55
CA LEU A 252 -5.65 14.33 5.94
C LEU A 252 -4.52 14.78 5.00
N VAL A 253 -3.58 13.88 4.66
CA VAL A 253 -2.46 14.20 3.78
C VAL A 253 -2.88 14.33 2.31
N GLY A 254 -4.02 13.77 1.93
CA GLY A 254 -4.62 13.92 0.61
C GLY A 254 -5.32 15.26 0.40
N LEU A 255 -5.80 15.93 1.47
CA LEU A 255 -6.56 17.19 1.36
C LEU A 255 -5.81 18.32 0.62
N PRO A 256 -4.51 18.60 0.89
CA PRO A 256 -3.78 19.61 0.13
C PRO A 256 -3.75 19.33 -1.38
N GLY A 257 -3.57 18.06 -1.77
CA GLY A 257 -3.64 17.64 -3.17
C GLY A 257 -5.03 17.86 -3.77
N GLN A 258 -6.07 17.46 -3.08
CA GLN A 258 -7.46 17.67 -3.52
C GLN A 258 -7.79 19.15 -3.69
N PHE A 259 -7.29 20.00 -2.79
CA PHE A 259 -7.44 21.46 -2.89
C PHE A 259 -6.74 22.03 -4.13
N LEU A 260 -5.47 21.66 -4.34
CA LEU A 260 -4.66 22.20 -5.44
C LEU A 260 -5.11 21.70 -6.82
N PHE A 261 -5.53 20.44 -6.90
CA PHE A 261 -5.96 19.81 -8.15
C PHE A 261 -7.45 19.98 -8.43
N GLY A 262 -8.24 20.35 -7.42
CA GLY A 262 -9.71 20.49 -7.54
C GLY A 262 -10.40 19.16 -7.85
N VAL A 263 -9.93 18.05 -7.30
CA VAL A 263 -10.41 16.69 -7.59
C VAL A 263 -11.22 16.07 -6.44
N THR A 264 -11.68 16.88 -5.49
CA THR A 264 -12.39 16.43 -4.30
C THR A 264 -13.65 15.64 -4.63
N THR A 265 -14.46 16.10 -5.57
CA THR A 265 -15.69 15.43 -5.99
C THR A 265 -15.43 14.05 -6.58
N MET A 266 -14.29 13.88 -7.28
CA MET A 266 -13.88 12.62 -7.88
C MET A 266 -13.49 11.59 -6.80
N THR A 267 -12.67 12.00 -5.82
CA THR A 267 -12.28 11.14 -4.69
C THR A 267 -13.49 10.77 -3.84
N MET A 268 -14.28 11.77 -3.44
CA MET A 268 -15.48 11.58 -2.62
C MET A 268 -16.46 10.61 -3.29
N SER A 269 -16.78 10.80 -4.56
CA SER A 269 -17.75 9.95 -5.28
C SER A 269 -17.25 8.51 -5.43
N ALA A 270 -15.93 8.30 -5.61
CA ALA A 270 -15.33 6.97 -5.66
C ALA A 270 -15.50 6.23 -4.33
N VAL A 271 -15.17 6.90 -3.21
CA VAL A 271 -15.32 6.31 -1.86
C VAL A 271 -16.77 6.05 -1.53
N VAL A 272 -17.66 7.02 -1.78
CA VAL A 272 -19.11 6.89 -1.51
C VAL A 272 -19.73 5.76 -2.33
N ALA A 273 -19.31 5.57 -3.59
CA ALA A 273 -19.81 4.49 -4.44
C ALA A 273 -19.42 3.12 -3.89
N VAL A 274 -18.15 2.92 -3.49
CA VAL A 274 -17.67 1.66 -2.91
C VAL A 274 -18.31 1.40 -1.55
N PHE A 275 -18.38 2.42 -0.70
CA PHE A 275 -18.99 2.32 0.61
C PHE A 275 -20.49 2.00 0.51
N GLY A 276 -21.22 2.72 -0.33
CA GLY A 276 -22.65 2.50 -0.55
C GLY A 276 -22.94 1.11 -1.11
N PHE A 277 -22.13 0.63 -2.06
CA PHE A 277 -22.22 -0.73 -2.55
C PHE A 277 -21.94 -1.75 -1.43
N GLY A 278 -20.87 -1.57 -0.67
CA GLY A 278 -20.51 -2.45 0.45
C GLY A 278 -21.61 -2.51 1.51
N LEU A 279 -22.21 -1.36 1.84
CA LEU A 279 -23.31 -1.26 2.78
C LEU A 279 -24.56 -1.98 2.26
N ALA A 280 -24.93 -1.79 1.00
CA ALA A 280 -26.05 -2.48 0.37
C ALA A 280 -25.82 -4.00 0.33
N TYR A 281 -24.60 -4.43 -0.01
CA TYR A 281 -24.23 -5.84 0.00
C TYR A 281 -24.36 -6.45 1.41
N HIS A 282 -23.84 -5.74 2.42
CA HIS A 282 -23.94 -6.18 3.82
C HIS A 282 -25.40 -6.27 4.29
N TRP A 283 -26.22 -5.31 3.92
CA TRP A 283 -27.65 -5.33 4.26
C TRP A 283 -28.40 -6.50 3.62
N ILE A 284 -28.03 -6.90 2.38
CA ILE A 284 -28.70 -7.99 1.66
C ILE A 284 -28.20 -9.36 2.12
N PHE A 285 -26.88 -9.51 2.35
CA PHE A 285 -26.22 -10.80 2.54
C PHE A 285 -25.70 -11.04 3.95
N GLY A 286 -25.72 -10.05 4.85
CA GLY A 286 -25.19 -10.15 6.21
C GLY A 286 -23.66 -10.19 6.33
N THR A 287 -22.94 -10.18 5.19
CA THR A 287 -21.48 -10.29 5.13
C THR A 287 -20.83 -9.09 4.43
N TYR A 288 -19.53 -8.85 4.66
CA TYR A 288 -18.78 -7.83 3.93
C TYR A 288 -18.48 -8.30 2.50
N TYR A 289 -18.50 -7.36 1.55
CA TYR A 289 -18.09 -7.63 0.18
C TYR A 289 -16.58 -7.80 0.08
N PHE A 290 -15.84 -6.87 0.65
CA PHE A 290 -14.42 -7.02 0.93
C PHE A 290 -14.22 -7.77 2.25
N VAL A 291 -13.04 -8.34 2.44
CA VAL A 291 -12.80 -9.30 3.54
C VAL A 291 -13.03 -8.68 4.93
N ASP A 292 -12.63 -7.44 5.15
CA ASP A 292 -12.54 -6.85 6.49
C ASP A 292 -13.13 -5.44 6.62
N ALA A 293 -13.52 -4.82 5.53
CA ALA A 293 -13.98 -3.43 5.54
C ALA A 293 -14.96 -3.12 4.40
N PHE A 294 -15.76 -2.07 4.55
CA PHE A 294 -16.56 -1.52 3.45
C PHE A 294 -15.68 -0.88 2.36
N VAL A 295 -14.55 -0.27 2.75
CA VAL A 295 -13.52 0.26 1.85
C VAL A 295 -12.15 -0.12 2.39
N PRO A 296 -11.44 -1.09 1.81
CA PRO A 296 -10.10 -1.47 2.24
C PRO A 296 -9.11 -0.30 2.17
N ALA A 297 -8.13 -0.24 3.09
CA ALA A 297 -7.19 0.89 3.15
C ALA A 297 -6.38 1.05 1.86
N ALA A 298 -5.96 -0.04 1.21
CA ALA A 298 -5.26 0.02 -0.07
C ALA A 298 -6.13 0.56 -1.22
N VAL A 299 -7.45 0.28 -1.21
CA VAL A 299 -8.42 0.86 -2.16
C VAL A 299 -8.60 2.34 -1.88
N PHE A 300 -8.77 2.71 -0.61
CA PHE A 300 -8.88 4.09 -0.16
C PHE A 300 -7.64 4.92 -0.52
N LEU A 301 -6.45 4.34 -0.36
CA LEU A 301 -5.17 4.93 -0.79
C LEU A 301 -5.17 5.19 -2.31
N GLY A 302 -5.60 4.21 -3.10
CA GLY A 302 -5.72 4.34 -4.57
C GLY A 302 -6.62 5.50 -4.97
N MET A 303 -7.74 5.68 -4.27
CA MET A 303 -8.70 6.77 -4.51
C MET A 303 -8.16 8.15 -4.14
N HIS A 304 -7.18 8.24 -3.25
CA HIS A 304 -6.64 9.52 -2.77
C HIS A 304 -5.34 9.93 -3.43
N LEU A 305 -4.43 8.99 -3.67
CA LEU A 305 -3.05 9.29 -4.06
C LEU A 305 -2.62 8.70 -5.42
N LEU A 306 -3.39 7.76 -6.01
CA LEU A 306 -3.08 7.18 -7.31
C LEU A 306 -4.00 7.71 -8.43
N PHE A 307 -5.31 7.79 -8.15
CA PHE A 307 -6.35 8.12 -9.12
C PHE A 307 -6.45 9.63 -9.43
N THR A 308 -5.93 10.50 -8.57
CA THR A 308 -6.19 11.96 -8.52
C THR A 308 -5.26 12.83 -9.38
N ASP A 309 -4.69 12.31 -10.47
CA ASP A 309 -3.88 13.12 -11.40
C ASP A 309 -4.78 14.07 -12.20
N PRO A 310 -4.55 15.40 -12.15
CA PRO A 310 -5.38 16.39 -12.86
C PRO A 310 -5.29 16.28 -14.38
N SER A 311 -4.20 15.75 -14.93
CA SER A 311 -4.04 15.57 -16.39
C SER A 311 -4.95 14.47 -16.91
N THR A 312 -5.19 13.46 -16.08
CA THR A 312 -6.04 12.30 -16.37
C THR A 312 -7.39 12.37 -15.65
N SER A 313 -7.89 13.56 -15.34
CA SER A 313 -9.19 13.80 -14.72
C SER A 313 -10.12 14.57 -15.67
N PRO A 314 -11.44 14.33 -15.67
CA PRO A 314 -12.41 15.10 -16.43
C PRO A 314 -12.36 16.60 -16.11
N ARG A 315 -12.78 17.43 -17.07
CA ARG A 315 -12.80 18.90 -16.93
C ARG A 315 -14.02 19.42 -16.20
N THR A 316 -15.17 18.73 -16.32
CA THR A 316 -16.42 19.09 -15.68
C THR A 316 -16.53 18.48 -14.28
N GLU A 317 -17.26 19.13 -13.37
CA GLU A 317 -17.47 18.56 -12.03
C GLU A 317 -18.32 17.28 -12.09
N LEU A 318 -19.36 17.28 -12.94
CA LEU A 318 -20.15 16.07 -13.17
C LEU A 318 -19.29 14.94 -13.75
N GLY A 319 -18.39 15.26 -14.70
CA GLY A 319 -17.46 14.27 -15.25
C GLY A 319 -16.56 13.67 -14.18
N ARG A 320 -16.08 14.47 -13.22
CA ARG A 320 -15.27 13.98 -12.08
C ARG A 320 -16.07 13.04 -11.18
N ILE A 321 -17.34 13.39 -10.90
CA ILE A 321 -18.25 12.52 -10.12
C ILE A 321 -18.47 11.21 -10.86
N LEU A 322 -18.80 11.26 -12.16
CA LEU A 322 -19.03 10.06 -12.97
C LEU A 322 -17.77 9.17 -13.02
N LEU A 323 -16.59 9.77 -13.25
CA LEU A 323 -15.34 9.02 -13.25
C LEU A 323 -15.07 8.38 -11.88
N GLY A 324 -15.32 9.10 -10.79
CA GLY A 324 -15.17 8.56 -9.44
C GLY A 324 -16.09 7.38 -9.18
N VAL A 325 -17.37 7.50 -9.50
CA VAL A 325 -18.34 6.40 -9.36
C VAL A 325 -17.94 5.20 -10.20
N LEU A 326 -17.59 5.42 -11.49
CA LEU A 326 -17.17 4.34 -12.39
C LEU A 326 -15.88 3.66 -11.93
N TYR A 327 -14.92 4.42 -11.39
CA TYR A 327 -13.73 3.84 -10.80
C TYR A 327 -14.06 2.97 -9.57
N GLY A 328 -14.88 3.48 -8.65
CA GLY A 328 -15.29 2.73 -7.47
C GLY A 328 -16.04 1.44 -7.83
N LEU A 329 -17.00 1.51 -8.73
CA LEU A 329 -17.73 0.33 -9.22
C LEU A 329 -16.83 -0.60 -10.06
N GLY A 330 -15.86 -0.04 -10.79
CA GLY A 330 -14.84 -0.79 -11.53
C GLY A 330 -13.97 -1.63 -10.59
N VAL A 331 -13.55 -1.07 -9.45
CA VAL A 331 -12.82 -1.81 -8.41
C VAL A 331 -13.69 -2.95 -7.87
N VAL A 332 -14.95 -2.70 -7.56
CA VAL A 332 -15.90 -3.75 -7.11
C VAL A 332 -16.03 -4.86 -8.16
N ALA A 333 -16.24 -4.50 -9.42
CA ALA A 333 -16.40 -5.48 -10.50
C ALA A 333 -15.12 -6.32 -10.73
N LEU A 334 -13.95 -5.67 -10.72
CA LEU A 334 -12.66 -6.36 -10.86
C LEU A 334 -12.35 -7.25 -9.66
N PHE A 335 -12.69 -6.83 -8.44
CA PHE A 335 -12.59 -7.68 -7.26
C PHE A 335 -13.38 -8.98 -7.43
N ALA A 336 -14.63 -8.88 -7.86
CA ALA A 336 -15.46 -10.07 -8.13
C ALA A 336 -14.91 -10.94 -9.28
N LEU A 337 -14.44 -10.30 -10.37
CA LEU A 337 -13.90 -11.00 -11.52
C LEU A 337 -12.63 -11.78 -11.14
N LEU A 338 -11.68 -11.13 -10.49
CA LEU A 338 -10.43 -11.76 -10.05
C LEU A 338 -10.70 -12.90 -9.06
N GLY A 339 -11.61 -12.69 -8.10
CA GLY A 339 -12.01 -13.73 -7.16
C GLY A 339 -12.64 -14.96 -7.85
N ARG A 340 -13.46 -14.75 -8.90
CA ARG A 340 -14.03 -15.88 -9.69
C ARG A 340 -12.98 -16.63 -10.50
N LEU A 341 -11.92 -15.94 -10.94
CA LEU A 341 -10.81 -16.53 -11.68
C LEU A 341 -9.78 -17.21 -10.76
N GLY A 342 -9.97 -17.15 -9.42
CA GLY A 342 -8.99 -17.64 -8.46
C GLY A 342 -7.69 -16.81 -8.42
N ALA A 343 -7.73 -15.59 -8.95
CA ALA A 343 -6.60 -14.69 -8.99
C ALA A 343 -6.59 -13.77 -7.76
N PRO A 344 -5.41 -13.28 -7.33
CA PRO A 344 -5.34 -12.34 -6.21
C PRO A 344 -6.16 -11.08 -6.48
N THR A 345 -7.11 -10.78 -5.61
CA THR A 345 -8.03 -9.65 -5.77
C THR A 345 -7.37 -8.29 -5.57
N PHE A 346 -6.17 -8.26 -5.00
CA PHE A 346 -5.38 -7.05 -4.79
C PHE A 346 -5.22 -6.16 -6.04
N TYR A 347 -5.17 -6.77 -7.23
CA TYR A 347 -4.92 -6.07 -8.49
C TYR A 347 -6.12 -5.27 -9.03
N ASP A 348 -7.30 -5.36 -8.41
CA ASP A 348 -8.54 -4.67 -8.77
C ASP A 348 -8.35 -3.16 -8.96
N LYS A 349 -7.77 -2.48 -7.96
CA LYS A 349 -7.53 -1.04 -7.96
C LYS A 349 -6.43 -0.61 -8.93
N LEU A 350 -5.47 -1.48 -9.21
CA LEU A 350 -4.36 -1.17 -10.13
C LEU A 350 -4.80 -1.26 -11.60
N LEU A 351 -5.65 -2.23 -11.93
CA LEU A 351 -6.22 -2.38 -13.27
C LEU A 351 -7.29 -1.31 -13.56
N ALA A 352 -8.07 -0.91 -12.55
CA ALA A 352 -9.17 0.04 -12.74
C ALA A 352 -8.71 1.41 -13.24
N VAL A 353 -7.57 1.95 -12.76
CA VAL A 353 -7.15 3.32 -13.12
C VAL A 353 -6.80 3.46 -14.60
N PRO A 354 -5.94 2.62 -15.22
CA PRO A 354 -5.67 2.71 -16.65
C PRO A 354 -6.92 2.52 -17.52
N LEU A 355 -7.82 1.61 -17.14
CA LEU A 355 -9.09 1.41 -17.84
C LEU A 355 -9.94 2.70 -17.81
N MET A 356 -10.03 3.33 -16.64
CA MET A 356 -10.77 4.59 -16.51
C MET A 356 -10.11 5.75 -17.26
N ASN A 357 -8.79 5.80 -17.34
CA ASN A 357 -8.09 6.83 -18.13
C ASN A 357 -8.50 6.81 -19.61
N MET A 358 -8.78 5.64 -20.17
CA MET A 358 -9.24 5.51 -21.57
C MET A 358 -10.65 6.09 -21.79
N THR A 359 -11.47 6.18 -20.75
CA THR A 359 -12.87 6.62 -20.84
C THR A 359 -13.06 8.14 -20.61
N ILE A 360 -12.02 8.86 -20.21
CA ILE A 360 -12.12 10.27 -19.77
C ILE A 360 -12.76 11.17 -20.82
N GLN A 361 -12.38 11.04 -22.11
CA GLN A 361 -12.98 11.86 -23.17
C GLN A 361 -14.46 11.55 -23.38
N LEU A 362 -14.85 10.29 -23.29
CA LEU A 362 -16.26 9.87 -23.36
C LEU A 362 -17.07 10.43 -22.19
N ILE A 363 -16.49 10.38 -20.97
CA ILE A 363 -17.13 10.93 -19.78
C ILE A 363 -17.26 12.45 -19.88
N ASP A 364 -16.23 13.16 -20.35
CA ASP A 364 -16.32 14.61 -20.57
C ASP A 364 -17.37 14.96 -21.65
N ALA A 365 -17.46 14.19 -22.73
CA ALA A 365 -18.46 14.38 -23.77
C ALA A 365 -19.88 14.10 -23.22
N ALA A 366 -20.06 13.03 -22.46
CA ALA A 366 -21.34 12.71 -21.83
C ALA A 366 -21.76 13.78 -20.83
N ALA A 367 -20.85 14.24 -19.96
CA ALA A 367 -21.14 15.28 -18.96
C ALA A 367 -21.50 16.64 -19.58
N ARG A 368 -21.00 16.92 -20.80
CA ARG A 368 -21.33 18.13 -21.58
C ARG A 368 -22.59 17.98 -22.45
N SER A 369 -23.20 16.79 -22.48
CA SER A 369 -24.41 16.54 -23.27
C SER A 369 -25.59 17.37 -22.76
N ARG A 370 -26.58 17.61 -23.63
CA ARG A 370 -27.79 18.36 -23.27
C ARG A 370 -28.55 17.76 -22.09
N TRP A 371 -28.52 16.43 -21.95
CA TRP A 371 -29.21 15.70 -20.90
C TRP A 371 -28.54 15.80 -19.51
N LEU A 372 -27.23 15.87 -19.47
CA LEU A 372 -26.47 15.85 -18.22
C LEU A 372 -25.92 17.22 -17.82
N HIS A 373 -25.79 18.15 -18.76
CA HIS A 373 -25.25 19.48 -18.51
C HIS A 373 -26.01 20.24 -17.43
N ASP A 374 -27.33 20.06 -17.32
CA ASP A 374 -28.15 20.81 -16.38
C ASP A 374 -28.03 20.35 -14.93
N ILE A 375 -27.60 19.11 -14.71
CA ILE A 375 -27.34 18.53 -13.38
C ILE A 375 -25.89 18.68 -12.93
N ASP A 376 -25.01 19.37 -13.70
CA ASP A 376 -23.63 19.59 -13.27
C ASP A 376 -23.59 20.46 -12.00
N PRO A 377 -23.02 19.96 -10.87
CA PRO A 377 -22.92 20.71 -9.62
C PRO A 377 -22.21 22.06 -9.76
N ALA A 378 -21.37 22.22 -10.78
CA ALA A 378 -20.75 23.50 -11.08
C ALA A 378 -21.76 24.59 -11.41
N ARG A 379 -22.96 24.25 -11.91
CA ARG A 379 -24.03 25.21 -12.19
C ARG A 379 -24.74 25.69 -10.92
N LEU A 380 -24.94 24.82 -9.94
CA LEU A 380 -25.52 25.17 -8.65
C LEU A 380 -24.60 26.12 -7.87
N GLY A 381 -23.31 26.01 -8.03
CA GLY A 381 -22.31 26.85 -7.38
C GLY A 381 -21.79 28.01 -8.22
N ARG A 382 -22.54 28.52 -9.22
CA ARG A 382 -22.08 29.60 -10.11
C ARG A 382 -21.69 30.89 -9.40
N ALA A 383 -22.31 31.20 -8.27
CA ALA A 383 -21.98 32.37 -7.46
C ALA A 383 -20.59 32.26 -6.77
N LEU A 384 -20.04 31.08 -6.69
CA LEU A 384 -18.76 30.80 -6.03
C LEU A 384 -17.62 30.68 -7.05
N LYS A 385 -16.46 31.26 -6.72
CA LYS A 385 -15.25 31.03 -7.50
C LYS A 385 -14.88 29.53 -7.44
N PRO A 386 -14.21 28.96 -8.47
CA PRO A 386 -13.88 27.53 -8.50
C PRO A 386 -13.17 27.02 -7.22
N ARG A 387 -12.26 27.80 -6.64
CA ARG A 387 -11.59 27.45 -5.38
C ARG A 387 -12.54 27.42 -4.18
N GLN A 388 -13.45 28.38 -4.08
CA GLN A 388 -14.46 28.44 -3.00
C GLN A 388 -15.42 27.25 -3.09
N ARG A 389 -15.85 26.93 -4.31
CA ARG A 389 -16.69 25.76 -4.56
C ARG A 389 -15.99 24.45 -4.16
N ASN A 390 -14.69 24.31 -4.50
CA ASN A 390 -13.93 23.15 -4.09
C ASN A 390 -13.78 23.04 -2.56
N LEU A 391 -13.65 24.17 -1.85
CA LEU A 391 -13.66 24.17 -0.37
C LEU A 391 -15.01 23.68 0.20
N VAL A 392 -16.13 24.07 -0.42
CA VAL A 392 -17.44 23.52 -0.03
C VAL A 392 -17.49 22.00 -0.23
N TYR A 393 -16.98 21.51 -1.37
CA TYR A 393 -16.89 20.06 -1.61
C TYR A 393 -15.98 19.37 -0.61
N MET A 394 -14.87 19.99 -0.22
CA MET A 394 -13.98 19.46 0.82
C MET A 394 -14.66 19.39 2.18
N THR A 395 -15.48 20.38 2.53
CA THR A 395 -16.27 20.36 3.77
C THR A 395 -17.30 19.22 3.74
N ILE A 396 -18.02 19.07 2.63
CA ILE A 396 -18.97 17.96 2.44
C ILE A 396 -18.22 16.64 2.55
N TRP A 397 -17.02 16.54 1.93
CA TRP A 397 -16.21 15.34 1.98
C TRP A 397 -15.71 15.03 3.40
N ALA A 398 -15.32 16.05 4.18
CA ALA A 398 -14.92 15.86 5.57
C ALA A 398 -16.06 15.29 6.43
N VAL A 399 -17.28 15.80 6.24
CA VAL A 399 -18.48 15.27 6.92
C VAL A 399 -18.78 13.84 6.47
N ALA A 400 -18.76 13.58 5.15
CA ALA A 400 -18.99 12.24 4.60
C ALA A 400 -17.91 11.26 5.08
N PHE A 401 -16.65 11.70 5.19
CA PHE A 401 -15.56 10.86 5.71
C PHE A 401 -15.81 10.41 7.14
N VAL A 402 -16.32 11.28 8.01
CA VAL A 402 -16.67 10.90 9.39
C VAL A 402 -17.74 9.80 9.40
N VAL A 403 -18.73 9.89 8.50
CA VAL A 403 -19.78 8.86 8.37
C VAL A 403 -19.22 7.53 7.84
N VAL A 404 -18.32 7.61 6.82
CA VAL A 404 -17.75 6.43 6.14
C VAL A 404 -16.69 5.75 7.02
N SER A 405 -15.92 6.52 7.81
CA SER A 405 -14.75 6.00 8.51
C SER A 405 -15.04 5.35 9.86
N ASP A 406 -16.28 5.35 10.35
CA ASP A 406 -16.62 4.85 11.69
C ASP A 406 -15.44 4.98 12.69
N PRO A 407 -15.28 6.12 13.37
CA PRO A 407 -14.12 6.35 14.26
C PRO A 407 -14.04 5.34 15.41
N ALA A 408 -15.15 4.65 15.74
CA ALA A 408 -15.17 3.57 16.70
C ALA A 408 -14.61 2.25 16.14
N SER A 409 -14.52 2.10 14.82
CA SER A 409 -13.96 0.92 14.14
C SER A 409 -12.45 1.05 13.87
N ALA A 410 -11.82 2.14 14.31
CA ALA A 410 -10.38 2.30 14.19
C ALA A 410 -9.66 1.05 14.68
N TYR A 411 -9.09 0.34 13.74
CA TYR A 411 -8.28 -0.85 13.94
C TYR A 411 -8.84 -1.89 14.94
N ARG A 412 -9.68 -2.80 14.43
CA ARG A 412 -10.00 -4.05 15.12
C ARG A 412 -9.70 -5.23 14.21
N PRO A 413 -8.42 -5.63 14.01
CA PRO A 413 -8.06 -6.83 13.23
C PRO A 413 -8.72 -8.10 13.79
N ARG A 414 -9.24 -8.02 15.01
CA ARG A 414 -9.93 -9.07 15.74
C ARG A 414 -11.35 -9.35 15.31
N ARG A 415 -12.02 -8.40 14.61
CA ARG A 415 -13.45 -8.54 14.33
C ARG A 415 -13.74 -9.37 13.11
N TRP A 416 -12.82 -9.47 12.17
CA TRP A 416 -13.16 -10.11 10.92
C TRP A 416 -12.96 -11.62 10.91
N VAL A 417 -11.92 -12.20 11.57
CA VAL A 417 -11.86 -13.67 11.67
C VAL A 417 -13.01 -14.23 12.50
N PRO A 418 -13.27 -13.77 13.74
CA PRO A 418 -14.47 -14.19 14.48
C PRO A 418 -15.78 -13.90 13.73
N PHE A 419 -15.88 -12.79 13.02
CA PHE A 419 -17.03 -12.47 12.20
C PHE A 419 -17.25 -13.53 11.10
N TRP A 420 -16.19 -13.88 10.35
CA TRP A 420 -16.30 -14.85 9.26
C TRP A 420 -16.49 -16.28 9.77
N GLN A 421 -15.94 -16.61 10.95
CA GLN A 421 -16.25 -17.86 11.64
C GLN A 421 -17.74 -17.94 11.97
N GLN A 422 -18.30 -16.90 12.55
CA GLN A 422 -19.72 -16.83 12.86
C GLN A 422 -20.56 -16.89 11.58
N ALA A 423 -20.23 -16.13 10.57
CA ALA A 423 -20.89 -16.14 9.28
C ALA A 423 -20.84 -17.53 8.60
N CYS A 424 -19.71 -18.23 8.73
CA CYS A 424 -19.58 -19.60 8.24
C CYS A 424 -20.44 -20.58 9.04
N VAL A 425 -20.48 -20.48 10.36
CA VAL A 425 -21.33 -21.34 11.22
C VAL A 425 -22.80 -21.12 10.92
N GLU A 426 -23.23 -19.90 10.71
CA GLU A 426 -24.62 -19.52 10.39
C GLU A 426 -25.02 -19.83 8.95
N GLY A 427 -24.07 -20.28 8.11
CA GLY A 427 -24.34 -20.61 6.70
C GLY A 427 -24.58 -19.37 5.83
N GLN A 428 -24.10 -18.19 6.25
CA GLN A 428 -24.24 -16.96 5.46
C GLN A 428 -23.48 -17.07 4.14
N ARG A 429 -23.96 -16.35 3.13
CA ARG A 429 -23.40 -16.41 1.77
C ARG A 429 -21.90 -16.14 1.77
N ASN A 430 -21.15 -17.05 1.16
CA ASN A 430 -19.70 -17.04 1.05
C ASN A 430 -18.94 -17.04 2.39
N GLY A 431 -19.61 -17.11 3.55
CA GLY A 431 -18.96 -17.02 4.85
C GLY A 431 -17.80 -18.00 5.02
N CYS A 432 -18.05 -19.29 4.75
CA CYS A 432 -17.01 -20.33 4.83
C CYS A 432 -15.94 -20.18 3.76
N GLN A 433 -16.29 -19.74 2.55
CA GLN A 433 -15.32 -19.55 1.47
C GLN A 433 -14.37 -18.38 1.76
N VAL A 434 -14.88 -17.27 2.28
CA VAL A 434 -14.03 -16.15 2.71
C VAL A 434 -13.14 -16.55 3.89
N LEU A 435 -13.71 -17.27 4.86
CA LEU A 435 -12.93 -17.79 5.99
C LEU A 435 -11.77 -18.66 5.51
N SER A 436 -12.00 -19.60 4.57
CA SER A 436 -10.94 -20.45 4.02
C SER A 436 -9.82 -19.66 3.32
N GLN A 437 -10.16 -18.59 2.61
CA GLN A 437 -9.15 -17.71 1.99
C GLN A 437 -8.29 -17.01 3.03
N ILE A 438 -8.91 -16.49 4.09
CA ILE A 438 -8.23 -15.85 5.21
C ILE A 438 -7.32 -16.85 5.91
N GLU A 439 -7.82 -18.04 6.23
CA GLU A 439 -7.06 -19.08 6.92
C GLU A 439 -5.95 -19.67 6.05
N THR A 440 -6.16 -19.81 4.74
CA THR A 440 -5.09 -20.18 3.80
C THR A 440 -3.94 -19.19 3.88
N LEU A 441 -4.26 -17.89 3.87
CA LEU A 441 -3.29 -16.84 3.97
C LEU A 441 -2.53 -16.91 5.31
N TYR A 442 -3.23 -17.02 6.42
CA TYR A 442 -2.59 -17.13 7.74
C TYR A 442 -1.78 -18.42 7.90
N CYS A 443 -2.23 -19.51 7.32
CA CYS A 443 -1.50 -20.77 7.33
C CYS A 443 -0.18 -20.66 6.58
N THR A 444 -0.18 -20.06 5.38
CA THR A 444 1.06 -19.84 4.61
C THR A 444 2.05 -18.95 5.35
N GLN A 445 1.57 -18.13 6.26
CA GLN A 445 2.39 -17.24 7.08
C GLN A 445 2.82 -17.85 8.44
N GLY A 446 2.42 -19.07 8.74
CA GLY A 446 2.85 -19.80 9.93
C GLY A 446 1.88 -19.75 11.10
N SER A 447 0.61 -19.41 10.91
CA SER A 447 -0.41 -19.57 11.93
C SER A 447 -0.81 -21.03 12.06
N THR A 448 -0.38 -21.68 13.14
CA THR A 448 -0.71 -23.09 13.44
C THR A 448 -2.20 -23.31 13.49
N TRP A 449 -2.90 -22.38 14.12
CA TRP A 449 -4.33 -22.42 14.29
C TRP A 449 -5.04 -22.36 12.91
N ALA A 450 -4.67 -21.38 12.07
CA ALA A 450 -5.26 -21.23 10.75
C ALA A 450 -5.02 -22.46 9.85
N CYS A 451 -3.82 -23.05 9.92
CA CYS A 451 -3.52 -24.30 9.20
C CYS A 451 -4.45 -25.43 9.64
N ASN A 452 -4.64 -25.61 10.94
CA ASN A 452 -5.49 -26.70 11.44
C ASN A 452 -6.97 -26.46 11.13
N ASP A 453 -7.47 -25.24 11.33
CA ASP A 453 -8.89 -24.90 11.08
C ASP A 453 -9.20 -24.93 9.58
N LEU A 454 -8.31 -24.45 8.72
CA LEU A 454 -8.40 -24.59 7.26
C LEU A 454 -8.56 -26.05 6.85
N GLY A 455 -7.71 -26.94 7.36
CA GLY A 455 -7.80 -28.38 7.09
C GLY A 455 -9.16 -28.93 7.49
N LEU A 456 -9.70 -28.55 8.65
CA LEU A 456 -11.03 -28.95 9.12
C LEU A 456 -12.15 -28.41 8.22
N LEU A 457 -12.04 -27.12 7.83
CA LEU A 457 -13.04 -26.44 7.02
C LEU A 457 -13.17 -27.08 5.63
N VAL A 458 -12.03 -27.38 4.99
CA VAL A 458 -12.00 -28.00 3.66
C VAL A 458 -12.40 -29.49 3.74
N THR A 459 -11.92 -30.25 4.74
CA THR A 459 -12.31 -31.67 4.94
C THR A 459 -13.79 -31.81 5.19
N SER A 460 -14.45 -30.86 5.85
CA SER A 460 -15.90 -30.86 6.06
C SER A 460 -16.72 -30.53 4.80
N GLY A 461 -16.08 -30.19 3.69
CA GLY A 461 -16.73 -29.79 2.44
C GLY A 461 -17.44 -28.43 2.49
N ARG A 462 -17.21 -27.61 3.52
CA ARG A 462 -17.86 -26.31 3.71
C ARG A 462 -17.23 -25.20 2.88
N ALA A 463 -15.96 -25.38 2.47
CA ALA A 463 -15.22 -24.48 1.60
C ALA A 463 -14.23 -25.24 0.73
N THR A 464 -13.73 -24.55 -0.29
CA THR A 464 -12.61 -25.00 -1.11
C THR A 464 -11.37 -24.14 -0.80
N SER A 465 -10.17 -24.71 -0.96
CA SER A 465 -8.91 -24.00 -0.80
C SER A 465 -7.94 -24.46 -1.88
N THR A 466 -6.93 -23.61 -2.17
CA THR A 466 -5.77 -23.99 -3.00
C THR A 466 -4.81 -24.92 -2.27
N MET A 467 -4.89 -24.94 -0.93
CA MET A 467 -4.11 -25.83 -0.07
C MET A 467 -4.93 -27.08 0.26
N GLU A 468 -4.37 -28.26 0.02
CA GLU A 468 -5.01 -29.51 0.38
C GLU A 468 -5.13 -29.67 1.91
N PRO A 469 -6.24 -30.29 2.41
CA PRO A 469 -6.43 -30.46 3.86
C PRO A 469 -5.26 -31.12 4.56
N ARG A 470 -4.70 -32.15 3.93
CA ARG A 470 -3.53 -32.87 4.46
C ARG A 470 -2.31 -31.96 4.61
N GLU A 471 -2.01 -31.18 3.59
CA GLU A 471 -0.92 -30.21 3.62
C GLU A 471 -1.11 -29.18 4.75
N ALA A 472 -2.34 -28.68 4.92
CA ALA A 472 -2.66 -27.76 5.99
C ALA A 472 -2.40 -28.37 7.38
N PHE A 473 -2.83 -29.61 7.61
CA PHE A 473 -2.56 -30.32 8.87
C PHE A 473 -1.08 -30.64 9.07
N GLU A 474 -0.35 -31.03 8.03
CA GLU A 474 1.09 -31.28 8.09
C GLU A 474 1.85 -30.00 8.46
N ARG A 475 1.45 -28.84 7.91
CA ARG A 475 2.00 -27.53 8.29
C ARG A 475 1.70 -27.20 9.76
N ALA A 476 0.47 -27.40 10.22
CA ALA A 476 0.14 -27.20 11.63
C ALA A 476 0.97 -28.10 12.55
N CYS A 477 1.21 -29.36 12.13
CA CYS A 477 2.06 -30.30 12.85
C CYS A 477 3.54 -29.87 12.87
N ALA A 478 4.09 -29.43 11.75
CA ALA A 478 5.45 -28.90 11.65
C ALA A 478 5.65 -27.69 12.57
N LEU A 479 4.59 -26.91 12.77
CA LEU A 479 4.52 -25.78 13.72
C LEU A 479 4.25 -26.23 15.17
N GLN A 480 4.40 -27.52 15.47
CA GLN A 480 4.28 -28.13 16.80
C GLN A 480 2.85 -28.10 17.39
N MET A 481 1.82 -28.02 16.57
CA MET A 481 0.44 -28.14 17.03
C MET A 481 0.02 -29.60 17.16
N GLN A 482 -0.28 -30.04 18.36
CA GLN A 482 -0.64 -31.44 18.63
C GLN A 482 -1.90 -31.89 17.88
N ALA A 483 -2.91 -31.04 17.80
CA ALA A 483 -4.13 -31.29 17.04
C ALA A 483 -3.82 -31.47 15.55
N GLY A 484 -2.96 -30.60 14.97
CA GLY A 484 -2.51 -30.69 13.58
C GLY A 484 -1.80 -32.01 13.29
N CYS A 485 -0.90 -32.47 14.18
CA CYS A 485 -0.24 -33.76 14.02
C CYS A 485 -1.22 -34.95 14.06
N THR A 486 -2.22 -34.87 14.92
CA THR A 486 -3.27 -35.89 15.00
C THR A 486 -4.11 -35.91 13.72
N ASN A 487 -4.53 -34.74 13.25
CA ASN A 487 -5.34 -34.58 12.04
C ASN A 487 -4.57 -34.98 10.77
N ALA A 488 -3.27 -34.68 10.68
CA ALA A 488 -2.42 -35.11 9.57
C ALA A 488 -2.38 -36.64 9.47
N ARG A 489 -2.23 -37.34 10.59
CA ARG A 489 -2.27 -38.83 10.64
C ARG A 489 -3.64 -39.39 10.22
N LEU A 490 -4.72 -38.76 10.70
CA LEU A 490 -6.09 -39.18 10.32
C LEU A 490 -6.34 -38.95 8.83
N SER A 491 -5.91 -37.82 8.29
CA SER A 491 -6.00 -37.48 6.86
C SER A 491 -5.23 -38.47 5.97
N ALA A 492 -4.13 -39.03 6.45
CA ALA A 492 -3.37 -40.06 5.74
C ALA A 492 -4.05 -41.42 5.78
N ALA A 493 -4.84 -41.70 6.82
CA ALA A 493 -5.45 -43.02 7.04
C ALA A 493 -6.85 -43.17 6.44
N SER A 494 -7.59 -42.08 6.18
CA SER A 494 -8.98 -42.10 5.76
C SER A 494 -9.25 -41.20 4.57
N ALA A 495 -9.61 -41.83 3.46
CA ALA A 495 -10.18 -41.14 2.30
C ALA A 495 -11.71 -41.15 2.39
N GLY A 496 -12.31 -40.16 3.08
CA GLY A 496 -13.77 -40.00 3.00
C GLY A 496 -14.36 -38.97 3.98
N PRO A 497 -15.47 -38.30 3.59
CA PRO A 497 -16.13 -37.28 4.41
C PRO A 497 -16.75 -37.82 5.70
N SER A 498 -16.89 -39.14 5.86
CA SER A 498 -17.45 -39.81 7.04
C SER A 498 -16.54 -39.68 8.28
N ALA A 499 -15.28 -39.32 8.13
CA ALA A 499 -14.33 -39.22 9.22
C ALA A 499 -14.25 -37.81 9.85
N ALA A 500 -15.08 -36.87 9.42
CA ALA A 500 -15.02 -35.47 9.87
C ALA A 500 -15.16 -35.29 11.40
N SER A 501 -15.92 -36.17 12.06
CA SER A 501 -16.09 -36.15 13.52
C SER A 501 -14.86 -36.61 14.33
N ALA A 502 -13.93 -37.31 13.68
CA ALA A 502 -12.71 -37.80 14.34
C ALA A 502 -11.60 -36.72 14.42
N TYR A 503 -11.69 -35.66 13.61
CA TYR A 503 -10.69 -34.61 13.59
C TYR A 503 -10.74 -33.74 14.85
N ARG A 504 -9.58 -33.33 15.33
CA ARG A 504 -9.40 -32.52 16.55
C ARG A 504 -9.38 -31.04 16.21
N ARG A 505 -10.26 -30.28 16.87
CA ARG A 505 -10.24 -28.82 16.88
C ARG A 505 -9.62 -28.37 18.21
N GLU A 506 -8.64 -27.47 18.15
CA GLU A 506 -8.22 -26.75 19.34
C GLU A 506 -9.28 -25.75 19.79
N SER A 507 -9.14 -25.26 21.03
CA SER A 507 -10.02 -24.24 21.59
C SER A 507 -10.24 -23.07 20.62
N PRO A 508 -11.40 -22.41 20.67
CA PRO A 508 -11.68 -21.27 19.83
C PRO A 508 -10.53 -20.25 19.88
N LEU A 509 -10.32 -19.56 18.78
CA LEU A 509 -9.35 -18.48 18.70
C LEU A 509 -9.58 -17.51 19.88
N PRO A 510 -8.58 -17.20 20.71
CA PRO A 510 -8.75 -16.21 21.75
C PRO A 510 -9.28 -14.90 21.14
N ALA A 511 -10.23 -14.24 21.79
CA ALA A 511 -10.84 -13.02 21.27
C ALA A 511 -9.81 -11.89 21.02
N ASP A 512 -8.61 -12.04 21.55
CA ASP A 512 -7.47 -11.14 21.44
C ASP A 512 -6.31 -11.70 20.58
N TYR A 513 -6.51 -12.78 19.86
CA TYR A 513 -5.50 -13.32 18.96
C TYR A 513 -5.08 -12.28 17.92
N PRO A 514 -3.84 -11.77 17.97
CA PRO A 514 -3.39 -10.72 17.08
C PRO A 514 -2.98 -11.32 15.73
N ILE A 515 -3.92 -11.38 14.83
CA ILE A 515 -3.63 -11.87 13.48
C ILE A 515 -3.06 -10.71 12.68
N LEU A 516 -1.79 -10.75 12.41
CA LEU A 516 -1.08 -9.84 11.53
C LEU A 516 -0.73 -10.60 10.26
N LEU A 517 -1.24 -10.12 9.14
CA LEU A 517 -1.03 -10.70 7.83
C LEU A 517 0.29 -10.23 7.26
N GLN A 518 1.14 -11.18 6.86
CA GLN A 518 2.30 -10.91 6.03
C GLN A 518 2.53 -12.05 5.07
N GLU A 519 2.33 -11.79 3.81
CA GLU A 519 2.61 -12.73 2.75
C GLU A 519 4.04 -12.60 2.23
N GLY A 520 4.50 -13.64 1.58
CA GLY A 520 5.49 -13.48 0.54
C GLY A 520 6.89 -13.91 0.84
N GLN A 521 7.11 -14.68 1.87
CA GLN A 521 8.48 -15.15 2.13
C GLN A 521 8.76 -16.59 1.67
N GLY A 522 7.96 -17.09 0.76
CA GLY A 522 8.11 -18.44 0.21
C GLY A 522 7.63 -19.54 1.14
N PRO A 523 7.64 -20.77 0.68
CA PRO A 523 7.13 -21.90 1.43
C PRO A 523 7.85 -22.05 2.78
N ILE A 524 7.06 -22.32 3.81
CA ILE A 524 7.53 -22.59 5.17
C ILE A 524 8.21 -23.96 5.26
N GLU A 525 8.13 -24.73 4.20
CA GLU A 525 8.66 -26.07 4.10
C GLU A 525 10.17 -26.13 4.41
N GLY A 526 10.53 -27.01 5.33
CA GLY A 526 11.93 -27.27 5.69
C GLY A 526 12.56 -26.36 6.74
N LEU A 527 11.85 -25.33 7.25
CA LEU A 527 12.38 -24.52 8.34
C LEU A 527 12.02 -25.12 9.71
N PRO A 528 12.97 -25.23 10.66
CA PRO A 528 12.63 -25.57 12.04
C PRO A 528 11.74 -24.51 12.68
N ALA A 529 10.86 -24.91 13.59
CA ALA A 529 9.87 -24.03 14.21
C ALA A 529 10.45 -22.73 14.83
N PRO A 530 11.63 -22.74 15.50
CA PRO A 530 12.21 -21.51 16.02
C PRO A 530 12.59 -20.50 14.95
N GLU A 531 13.10 -20.95 13.81
CA GLU A 531 13.48 -20.08 12.69
C GLU A 531 12.27 -19.53 11.98
N LEU A 532 11.21 -20.33 11.86
CA LEU A 532 9.95 -19.92 11.29
C LEU A 532 9.27 -18.83 12.13
N PHE A 533 9.22 -19.02 13.46
CA PHE A 533 8.67 -18.02 14.35
C PHE A 533 9.54 -16.77 14.45
N ASP A 534 10.86 -16.90 14.38
CA ASP A 534 11.78 -15.76 14.31
C ASP A 534 11.54 -14.94 13.04
N ARG A 535 11.38 -15.61 11.91
CA ARG A 535 11.04 -14.99 10.64
C ARG A 535 9.68 -14.27 10.69
N ALA A 536 8.64 -14.95 11.16
CA ALA A 536 7.31 -14.37 11.34
C ALA A 536 7.34 -13.15 12.28
N CYS A 537 8.09 -13.25 13.38
CA CYS A 537 8.28 -12.15 14.32
C CYS A 537 8.99 -10.95 13.68
N LYS A 538 10.07 -11.18 12.94
CA LYS A 538 10.80 -10.13 12.21
C LYS A 538 9.91 -9.41 11.20
N GLN A 539 8.95 -10.10 10.63
CA GLN A 539 7.97 -9.56 9.71
C GLN A 539 6.80 -8.83 10.37
N GLY A 540 6.74 -8.78 11.69
CA GLY A 540 5.70 -8.07 12.42
C GLY A 540 4.53 -8.96 12.86
N TRP A 541 4.68 -10.27 12.85
CA TRP A 541 3.71 -11.19 13.40
C TRP A 541 3.80 -11.25 14.91
N ALA A 542 2.82 -10.69 15.60
CA ALA A 542 2.77 -10.73 17.03
C ALA A 542 2.63 -12.15 17.59
N ASP A 543 1.85 -13.00 16.92
CA ASP A 543 1.74 -14.42 17.26
C ASP A 543 3.07 -15.16 17.06
N GLY A 544 3.75 -14.93 15.94
CA GLY A 544 5.09 -15.47 15.71
C GLY A 544 6.09 -15.06 16.78
N CYS A 545 6.05 -13.80 17.22
CA CYS A 545 6.88 -13.30 18.32
C CYS A 545 6.53 -13.99 19.65
N SER A 546 5.24 -14.13 19.98
CA SER A 546 4.80 -14.78 21.23
C SER A 546 5.19 -16.26 21.27
N ARG A 547 5.09 -16.96 20.12
CA ARG A 547 5.51 -18.37 20.02
C ARG A 547 7.01 -18.53 20.07
N LEU A 548 7.78 -17.63 19.45
CA LEU A 548 9.23 -17.59 19.58
C LEU A 548 9.64 -17.43 21.04
N ALA A 549 9.00 -16.52 21.76
CA ALA A 549 9.24 -16.32 23.17
C ALA A 549 8.95 -17.58 23.99
N ALA A 550 7.79 -18.20 23.78
CA ALA A 550 7.41 -19.44 24.47
C ALA A 550 8.44 -20.58 24.23
N LEU A 551 8.90 -20.75 22.99
CA LEU A 551 9.94 -21.73 22.68
C LEU A 551 11.29 -21.38 23.29
N SER A 552 11.62 -20.09 23.40
CA SER A 552 12.88 -19.64 24.00
C SER A 552 12.86 -19.78 25.53
N PHE A 553 11.69 -19.68 26.17
CA PHE A 553 11.52 -19.95 27.61
C PHE A 553 11.51 -21.44 27.96
N ALA A 554 10.93 -22.28 27.12
CA ALA A 554 10.77 -23.71 27.37
C ALA A 554 11.24 -24.55 26.17
N PRO A 555 12.56 -24.55 25.84
CA PRO A 555 13.07 -25.32 24.74
C PRO A 555 13.01 -26.82 25.04
N LYS A 556 12.50 -27.63 24.12
CA LYS A 556 12.54 -29.08 24.23
C LYS A 556 13.99 -29.55 24.05
N GLY A 557 14.66 -29.86 25.18
CA GLY A 557 16.01 -30.40 25.19
C GLY A 557 17.15 -29.39 25.03
N GLY A 558 16.89 -28.08 25.21
CA GLY A 558 17.87 -27.01 25.12
C GLY A 558 17.97 -26.13 26.37
N THR A 559 18.90 -25.17 26.36
CA THR A 559 19.03 -24.14 27.40
C THR A 559 18.05 -23.02 27.16
N ARG A 560 17.48 -22.49 28.23
CA ARG A 560 16.56 -21.36 28.23
C ARG A 560 17.28 -20.10 27.72
N ASP A 561 16.75 -19.48 26.65
CA ASP A 561 17.28 -18.24 26.07
C ASP A 561 16.37 -17.06 26.48
N VAL A 562 16.58 -16.59 27.70
CA VAL A 562 15.77 -15.50 28.28
C VAL A 562 15.89 -14.18 27.51
N PRO A 563 17.09 -13.72 27.10
CA PRO A 563 17.21 -12.49 26.32
C PRO A 563 16.41 -12.53 25.02
N ARG A 564 16.44 -13.62 24.30
CA ARG A 564 15.68 -13.81 23.06
C ARG A 564 14.17 -13.82 23.33
N ALA A 565 13.75 -14.49 24.38
CA ALA A 565 12.34 -14.54 24.78
C ALA A 565 11.80 -13.17 25.14
N MET A 566 12.53 -12.40 25.95
CA MET A 566 12.15 -11.04 26.36
C MET A 566 12.06 -10.09 25.15
N SER A 567 13.03 -10.15 24.25
CA SER A 567 13.02 -9.35 23.01
C SER A 567 11.83 -9.71 22.13
N ALA A 568 11.49 -10.99 22.01
CA ALA A 568 10.34 -11.43 21.24
C ALA A 568 9.01 -10.99 21.86
N LEU A 569 8.86 -11.08 23.20
CA LEU A 569 7.66 -10.58 23.90
C LEU A 569 7.51 -9.07 23.79
N ASP A 570 8.61 -8.30 23.92
CA ASP A 570 8.58 -6.85 23.78
C ASP A 570 8.12 -6.46 22.36
N ARG A 571 8.63 -7.14 21.36
CA ARG A 571 8.19 -6.95 19.97
C ARG A 571 6.72 -7.34 19.80
N ALA A 572 6.25 -8.44 20.37
CA ALA A 572 4.85 -8.84 20.34
C ALA A 572 3.95 -7.80 21.01
N CYS A 573 4.36 -7.29 22.18
CA CYS A 573 3.67 -6.21 22.88
C CYS A 573 3.60 -4.92 22.04
N THR A 574 4.70 -4.52 21.43
CA THR A 574 4.75 -3.38 20.50
C THR A 574 3.78 -3.59 19.33
N LEU A 575 3.65 -4.80 18.84
CA LEU A 575 2.70 -5.21 17.79
C LEU A 575 1.26 -5.40 18.32
N LYS A 576 0.96 -4.93 19.55
CA LYS A 576 -0.37 -4.93 20.16
C LYS A 576 -0.86 -6.31 20.64
N ALA A 577 0.03 -7.30 20.80
CA ALA A 577 -0.29 -8.54 21.50
C ALA A 577 -0.38 -8.26 23.01
N ARG A 578 -1.57 -8.05 23.51
CA ARG A 578 -1.82 -7.66 24.92
C ARG A 578 -1.43 -8.75 25.91
N SER A 579 -1.59 -10.02 25.51
CA SER A 579 -1.11 -11.15 26.30
C SER A 579 0.41 -11.09 26.46
N ALA A 580 1.16 -10.76 25.40
CA ALA A 580 2.61 -10.61 25.46
C ALA A 580 3.05 -9.43 26.33
N CYS A 581 2.28 -8.33 26.34
CA CYS A 581 2.51 -7.24 27.30
C CYS A 581 2.30 -7.73 28.74
N ALA A 582 1.22 -8.51 28.97
CA ALA A 582 0.96 -9.07 30.30
C ALA A 582 2.06 -10.05 30.74
N ASP A 583 2.51 -10.93 29.84
CA ASP A 583 3.60 -11.87 30.11
C ASP A 583 4.89 -11.13 30.48
N LEU A 584 5.27 -10.08 29.73
CA LEU A 584 6.40 -9.21 30.09
C LEU A 584 6.23 -8.59 31.47
N GLY A 585 5.04 -8.09 31.75
CA GLY A 585 4.73 -7.48 33.01
C GLY A 585 4.94 -8.45 34.18
N VAL A 586 4.44 -9.68 34.08
CA VAL A 586 4.58 -10.73 35.08
C VAL A 586 6.05 -11.14 35.24
N ILE A 587 6.75 -11.39 34.14
CA ILE A 587 8.17 -11.80 34.17
C ILE A 587 9.04 -10.75 34.83
N LEU A 588 8.81 -9.47 34.56
CA LEU A 588 9.55 -8.37 35.18
C LEU A 588 9.18 -8.19 36.66
N GLN A 589 7.92 -8.39 37.04
CA GLN A 589 7.52 -8.34 38.46
C GLN A 589 8.13 -9.47 39.27
N GLU A 590 8.16 -10.68 38.71
CA GLU A 590 8.62 -11.89 39.42
C GLU A 590 10.14 -12.10 39.29
N GLY A 591 10.80 -11.44 38.37
CA GLY A 591 12.24 -11.63 38.15
C GLY A 591 12.57 -12.99 37.54
N ASP A 592 11.66 -13.59 36.75
CA ASP A 592 11.86 -14.94 36.20
C ASP A 592 12.92 -14.97 35.09
N GLY A 593 14.14 -15.23 35.47
CA GLY A 593 15.30 -15.28 34.59
C GLY A 593 15.88 -13.90 34.17
N VAL A 594 15.32 -12.82 34.71
CA VAL A 594 15.79 -11.43 34.59
C VAL A 594 15.84 -10.77 35.96
N ALA A 595 16.54 -9.65 36.10
CA ALA A 595 16.44 -8.85 37.28
C ALA A 595 15.00 -8.34 37.47
N ALA A 596 14.44 -8.47 38.68
CA ALA A 596 13.10 -7.98 38.93
C ALA A 596 13.05 -6.44 38.77
N ASP A 597 12.05 -5.98 38.05
CA ASP A 597 11.73 -4.57 37.81
C ASP A 597 10.20 -4.40 37.93
N PRO A 598 9.69 -4.30 39.18
CA PRO A 598 8.25 -4.24 39.44
C PRO A 598 7.58 -2.99 38.85
N GLU A 599 8.30 -1.88 38.74
CA GLU A 599 7.78 -0.63 38.18
C GLU A 599 7.52 -0.80 36.68
N LYS A 600 8.55 -1.21 35.93
CA LYS A 600 8.42 -1.51 34.53
C LYS A 600 7.45 -2.65 34.23
N GLY A 601 7.41 -3.66 35.12
CA GLY A 601 6.44 -4.74 35.05
C GLY A 601 5.00 -4.24 35.17
N ARG A 602 4.75 -3.27 36.04
CA ARG A 602 3.44 -2.61 36.18
C ARG A 602 3.04 -1.86 34.92
N ASP A 603 3.96 -1.09 34.32
CA ASP A 603 3.71 -0.35 33.07
C ASP A 603 3.24 -1.28 31.92
N TYR A 604 3.85 -2.46 31.80
CA TYR A 604 3.43 -3.44 30.80
C TYR A 604 2.07 -4.05 31.11
N LEU A 605 1.76 -4.31 32.37
CA LEU A 605 0.43 -4.79 32.80
C LEU A 605 -0.65 -3.72 32.58
N GLU A 606 -0.36 -2.45 32.81
CA GLU A 606 -1.26 -1.33 32.54
C GLU A 606 -1.52 -1.23 31.01
N LYS A 607 -0.50 -1.30 30.17
CA LYS A 607 -0.66 -1.35 28.71
C LYS A 607 -1.55 -2.52 28.25
N ALA A 608 -1.42 -3.68 28.89
CA ALA A 608 -2.24 -4.84 28.58
C ALA A 608 -3.70 -4.64 29.04
N CYS A 609 -3.89 -4.11 30.23
CA CYS A 609 -5.20 -3.82 30.82
C CYS A 609 -5.95 -2.75 30.05
N ASP A 610 -5.32 -1.61 29.74
CA ASP A 610 -5.88 -0.51 28.93
C ASP A 610 -6.25 -1.02 27.54
N GLY A 611 -5.47 -1.97 27.06
CA GLY A 611 -5.80 -2.71 25.86
C GLY A 611 -7.04 -3.60 26.01
N GLY A 612 -7.60 -3.83 27.19
CA GLY A 612 -8.75 -4.69 27.48
C GLY A 612 -8.39 -6.15 27.75
N PHE A 613 -7.15 -6.47 28.13
CA PHE A 613 -6.75 -7.81 28.54
C PHE A 613 -7.05 -8.01 30.02
N ARG A 614 -8.23 -8.55 30.34
CA ARG A 614 -8.73 -8.73 31.73
C ARG A 614 -7.73 -9.36 32.70
N PRO A 615 -6.99 -10.43 32.33
CA PRO A 615 -6.02 -11.02 33.27
C PRO A 615 -4.96 -10.03 33.78
N ALA A 616 -4.56 -9.06 32.95
CA ALA A 616 -3.62 -8.01 33.40
C ALA A 616 -4.29 -7.02 34.36
N CYS A 617 -5.57 -6.67 34.14
CA CYS A 617 -6.33 -5.82 35.06
C CYS A 617 -6.52 -6.50 36.42
N ASP A 618 -6.85 -7.79 36.40
CA ASP A 618 -7.03 -8.60 37.63
C ASP A 618 -5.71 -8.70 38.39
N ARG A 619 -4.59 -8.83 37.70
CA ARG A 619 -3.25 -8.86 38.32
C ARG A 619 -2.86 -7.51 38.92
N LEU A 620 -3.22 -6.40 38.29
CA LEU A 620 -2.99 -5.05 38.84
C LEU A 620 -3.84 -4.78 40.07
N ALA A 621 -5.08 -5.28 40.09
CA ALA A 621 -5.99 -5.13 41.21
C ALA A 621 -5.58 -6.03 42.40
N ASN A 622 -5.03 -7.20 42.14
CA ASN A 622 -4.60 -8.18 43.14
C ASN A 622 -3.15 -8.59 42.86
N PRO A 623 -2.18 -7.74 43.21
CA PRO A 623 -0.77 -8.11 43.06
C PRO A 623 -0.49 -9.30 43.97
N GLY A 624 -0.17 -10.46 43.38
CA GLY A 624 0.20 -11.67 44.11
C GLY A 624 1.37 -11.40 45.07
N PRO A 625 1.64 -12.27 46.02
CA PRO A 625 2.72 -12.06 46.97
C PRO A 625 4.04 -11.90 46.22
N SER A 626 4.69 -10.74 46.42
CA SER A 626 6.03 -10.50 45.89
C SER A 626 6.95 -11.60 46.45
N ARG A 627 7.62 -12.35 45.59
CA ARG A 627 8.73 -13.18 46.03
C ARG A 627 9.81 -12.23 46.51
N ASP A 628 10.02 -12.26 47.84
CA ASP A 628 11.10 -11.51 48.47
C ASP A 628 12.43 -11.97 47.88
N PRO A 629 13.23 -11.10 47.27
CA PRO A 629 14.50 -11.51 46.67
C PRO A 629 15.53 -12.01 47.68
N ASN A 630 15.26 -11.91 49.00
CA ASN A 630 16.09 -12.42 50.09
C ASN A 630 15.23 -13.19 51.08
N PRO A 631 15.02 -14.53 50.93
CA PRO A 631 14.47 -15.30 52.04
C PRO A 631 15.46 -15.24 53.20
N PRO A 632 14.99 -14.97 54.45
CA PRO A 632 15.88 -14.97 55.61
C PRO A 632 16.55 -16.33 55.72
N SER A 633 17.88 -16.34 55.74
CA SER A 633 18.68 -17.54 56.01
C SER A 633 18.24 -18.15 57.32
N THR A 634 17.47 -19.21 57.30
CA THR A 634 17.23 -20.04 58.47
C THR A 634 18.54 -20.72 58.86
N ARG A 635 19.08 -20.30 59.99
CA ARG A 635 20.14 -21.00 60.71
C ARG A 635 19.63 -22.34 61.23
#